data_dfede53322e9bfcbe941bc01f2de633d
#
_entry.id   dfede53322e9bfcbe941bc01f2de633d
#
_cell.length_a   1.000
_cell.length_b   1.000
_cell.length_c   1.000
_cell.angle_alpha   90.00
_cell.angle_beta   90.00
_cell.angle_gamma   90.00
#
_symmetry.space_group_name_H-M   'P 1'
#
loop_
_entity.id
_entity.type
_entity.pdbx_description
1 polymer ?
#
loop_
_entity_poly.entity_id
_entity_poly.type
_entity_poly.pdbx_seq_one_letter_code
_entity_poly.pdbx_strand_id
1 'polypeptide(L)'
;MESMVFQVSAKTARLIGRENISDVDGAIIELVKNGYDADAECVYVRYLNPFNGVPSTLTRSEVHSYFKSNKEIVAQNYSIKDGLYVLNEENVNMLELEKYLRSISQILVVDNGSGMNKTILKSAWMNIGTDNKEINIYSPKKNRIKTGAKGIGRFALDKLSLCTQVFTKCDVEQIYQWGIDWTQFDNAKLLNQVEAKLQECDGEFEDLVRLYLKEDFELVKDYEWNTGTIIILSPIREFWNEKLYIKVNNNLKNINPLGSVDRFDIYVRNYRYPKLNFETESTGITRDNYDYLIEAEFDGKGNVTITLDRNEIDTTKKMIQIEYSPTDIEKYDLKEFWDREAFKVDNYKREDFDGVKQFKYSLDEILENPIETIERYNAVGPFSLKMYYIKNQKSTVEIVKEFKSRKRKQLLNDFSGIKIYRDSFKVRPYGDEGQFFDWINLSLRVQKSPAAASHESGNWRVSPNQLIGSVSISRMHNPKLQDTANREGMSLNSEYDCFIELLQGILEKFEYDRQYALREFAAWERAKKKAHDDKAQQIYEQVMRERENKKAKDVFSGVSNGGDGSTGKDDGEDRISEEDLKDAIVTLGKKNENKTSTEQLMMVLSAAGVMAQTFSHEITRMGTEFGSRGQHLKESINRLLNYEPYVGDEDFNPYDLLEELDSTDELLSEWVSLIMDSVKQENFEARSVELKRFLIHIENLWKPLLDKKFIEIQLVQLDENVQLALPIVDLHLILNNFILNSAYYLEEAEGERLIFFSIYEDDKKVYLEMSNNGPELDEKYMQNPDETLNARETTKKDGTGLGLWIAREAAIRNAGELHVVPIKNGYMLRATWNK
;
A
#
# COMPACT_ATOMS: atom_id res chain seq x y z
N MET A 1 -21.98 -9.71 -62.73
CA MET A 1 -21.43 -9.90 -61.41
C MET A 1 -22.55 -9.66 -60.42
N GLU A 2 -22.86 -10.65 -59.58
CA GLU A 2 -23.88 -10.49 -58.54
C GLU A 2 -23.22 -9.79 -57.35
N SER A 3 -23.87 -8.72 -56.83
CA SER A 3 -23.38 -8.04 -55.65
C SER A 3 -23.90 -8.70 -54.39
N MET A 4 -23.00 -9.16 -53.52
CA MET A 4 -23.35 -9.71 -52.20
C MET A 4 -23.03 -8.70 -51.12
N VAL A 5 -23.89 -8.54 -50.13
CA VAL A 5 -23.74 -7.62 -49.00
C VAL A 5 -23.43 -8.42 -47.74
N PHE A 6 -22.47 -7.95 -46.97
CA PHE A 6 -22.17 -8.53 -45.64
C PHE A 6 -23.39 -8.28 -44.72
N GLN A 7 -23.73 -9.30 -43.94
CA GLN A 7 -24.78 -9.23 -42.93
C GLN A 7 -24.18 -9.48 -41.54
N VAL A 8 -24.62 -8.72 -40.54
CA VAL A 8 -24.17 -8.87 -39.15
C VAL A 8 -25.21 -9.67 -38.38
N SER A 9 -24.78 -10.77 -37.75
CA SER A 9 -25.64 -11.54 -36.87
C SER A 9 -25.95 -10.75 -35.59
N ALA A 10 -27.17 -10.87 -35.07
CA ALA A 10 -27.58 -10.21 -33.83
C ALA A 10 -26.65 -10.60 -32.65
N LYS A 11 -26.33 -11.88 -32.54
CA LYS A 11 -25.43 -12.40 -31.51
C LYS A 11 -24.02 -11.80 -31.61
N THR A 12 -23.45 -11.69 -32.81
CA THR A 12 -22.12 -11.11 -33.02
C THR A 12 -22.09 -9.62 -32.66
N ALA A 13 -23.09 -8.85 -33.05
CA ALA A 13 -23.20 -7.44 -32.72
C ALA A 13 -23.27 -7.23 -31.19
N ARG A 14 -24.03 -8.05 -30.50
CA ARG A 14 -24.16 -8.04 -29.06
C ARG A 14 -22.84 -8.46 -28.37
N LEU A 15 -22.18 -9.50 -28.87
CA LEU A 15 -20.91 -9.97 -28.33
C LEU A 15 -19.86 -8.87 -28.40
N ILE A 16 -19.63 -8.25 -29.56
CA ILE A 16 -18.71 -7.13 -29.75
C ILE A 16 -19.04 -5.98 -28.79
N GLY A 17 -20.33 -5.65 -28.60
CA GLY A 17 -20.74 -4.59 -27.71
C GLY A 17 -20.47 -4.91 -26.23
N ARG A 18 -20.69 -6.15 -25.79
CA ARG A 18 -20.51 -6.60 -24.40
C ARG A 18 -19.06 -6.82 -24.02
N GLU A 19 -18.23 -7.36 -24.93
CA GLU A 19 -16.81 -7.61 -24.68
C GLU A 19 -16.00 -6.32 -24.52
N ASN A 20 -16.43 -5.23 -25.15
CA ASN A 20 -15.81 -3.91 -24.96
C ASN A 20 -16.17 -3.24 -23.61
N ILE A 21 -17.05 -3.83 -22.81
CA ILE A 21 -17.41 -3.40 -21.47
C ILE A 21 -17.04 -4.54 -20.52
N SER A 22 -15.89 -4.40 -19.84
CA SER A 22 -15.29 -5.47 -19.07
C SER A 22 -16.24 -5.98 -17.97
N ASP A 23 -16.69 -5.11 -17.11
CA ASP A 23 -17.42 -5.41 -15.87
C ASP A 23 -18.71 -4.63 -15.71
N VAL A 24 -19.52 -5.04 -14.72
CA VAL A 24 -20.77 -4.35 -14.32
C VAL A 24 -20.49 -2.92 -13.85
N ASP A 25 -19.38 -2.70 -13.10
CA ASP A 25 -18.97 -1.38 -12.68
C ASP A 25 -18.58 -0.49 -13.88
N GLY A 26 -17.89 -1.05 -14.88
CA GLY A 26 -17.63 -0.36 -16.15
C GLY A 26 -18.89 0.08 -16.86
N ALA A 27 -19.96 -0.74 -16.81
CA ALA A 27 -21.23 -0.39 -17.40
C ALA A 27 -21.89 0.83 -16.73
N ILE A 28 -21.91 0.91 -15.40
CA ILE A 28 -22.43 2.08 -14.67
C ILE A 28 -21.60 3.33 -14.98
N ILE A 29 -20.26 3.20 -14.99
CA ILE A 29 -19.37 4.31 -15.31
C ILE A 29 -19.65 4.86 -16.72
N GLU A 30 -19.87 4.00 -17.70
CA GLU A 30 -20.21 4.44 -19.08
C GLU A 30 -21.55 5.20 -19.12
N LEU A 31 -22.55 4.84 -18.29
CA LEU A 31 -23.80 5.59 -18.20
C LEU A 31 -23.58 6.97 -17.59
N VAL A 32 -22.79 7.06 -16.51
CA VAL A 32 -22.45 8.34 -15.89
C VAL A 32 -21.62 9.22 -16.84
N LYS A 33 -20.67 8.64 -17.59
CA LYS A 33 -19.90 9.35 -18.62
C LYS A 33 -20.79 9.90 -19.73
N ASN A 34 -21.84 9.20 -20.12
CA ASN A 34 -22.77 9.71 -21.11
C ASN A 34 -23.51 10.99 -20.64
N GLY A 35 -23.83 11.09 -19.35
CA GLY A 35 -24.34 12.32 -18.75
C GLY A 35 -23.33 13.47 -18.84
N TYR A 36 -22.07 13.23 -18.55
CA TYR A 36 -21.01 14.25 -18.70
C TYR A 36 -20.84 14.70 -20.16
N ASP A 37 -20.77 13.75 -21.11
CA ASP A 37 -20.69 14.03 -22.54
C ASP A 37 -21.90 14.82 -23.08
N ALA A 38 -23.03 14.74 -22.36
CA ALA A 38 -24.25 15.47 -22.61
C ALA A 38 -24.36 16.82 -21.86
N ASP A 39 -23.23 17.33 -21.30
CA ASP A 39 -23.18 18.59 -20.54
C ASP A 39 -23.96 18.58 -19.21
N ALA A 40 -24.29 17.44 -18.65
CA ALA A 40 -24.92 17.36 -17.34
C ALA A 40 -24.09 18.03 -16.24
N GLU A 41 -24.77 18.65 -15.28
CA GLU A 41 -24.16 19.12 -14.01
C GLU A 41 -24.38 18.14 -12.89
N CYS A 42 -25.41 17.29 -13.01
CA CYS A 42 -25.83 16.33 -12.03
C CYS A 42 -26.14 14.99 -12.70
N VAL A 43 -25.63 13.91 -12.10
CA VAL A 43 -26.07 12.54 -12.39
C VAL A 43 -26.50 11.87 -11.11
N TYR A 44 -27.67 11.28 -11.11
CA TYR A 44 -28.24 10.57 -9.98
C TYR A 44 -28.35 9.08 -10.31
N VAL A 45 -27.78 8.21 -9.46
CA VAL A 45 -27.81 6.75 -9.59
C VAL A 45 -28.50 6.13 -8.38
N ARG A 46 -29.52 5.31 -8.64
CA ARG A 46 -30.27 4.63 -7.57
C ARG A 46 -30.33 3.13 -7.78
N TYR A 47 -30.01 2.39 -6.73
CA TYR A 47 -30.11 0.94 -6.68
C TYR A 47 -31.29 0.53 -5.79
N LEU A 48 -32.37 0.07 -6.43
CA LEU A 48 -33.55 -0.53 -5.81
C LEU A 48 -33.47 -2.05 -5.92
N ASN A 49 -32.44 -2.62 -5.29
CA ASN A 49 -32.22 -4.07 -5.30
C ASN A 49 -32.46 -4.61 -3.88
N PRO A 50 -33.68 -5.07 -3.56
CA PRO A 50 -34.04 -5.46 -2.20
C PRO A 50 -33.28 -6.72 -1.72
N PHE A 51 -32.83 -7.55 -2.65
CA PHE A 51 -32.16 -8.82 -2.35
C PHE A 51 -30.86 -8.94 -3.15
N ASN A 52 -29.86 -9.63 -2.56
CA ASN A 52 -28.58 -9.95 -3.19
C ASN A 52 -28.49 -11.43 -3.66
N GLY A 53 -29.61 -12.11 -3.69
CA GLY A 53 -29.80 -13.51 -4.05
C GLY A 53 -31.14 -13.98 -3.52
N VAL A 54 -31.41 -15.27 -3.59
CA VAL A 54 -32.61 -15.87 -2.98
C VAL A 54 -32.41 -15.89 -1.47
N PRO A 55 -33.25 -15.17 -0.70
CA PRO A 55 -33.11 -15.14 0.77
C PRO A 55 -33.54 -16.47 1.39
N SER A 56 -32.75 -16.98 2.34
CA SER A 56 -33.09 -18.18 3.12
C SER A 56 -34.28 -17.91 4.04
N THR A 57 -34.47 -16.67 4.45
CA THR A 57 -35.59 -16.25 5.32
C THR A 57 -36.15 -14.89 4.85
N LEU A 58 -37.48 -14.72 5.03
CA LEU A 58 -38.16 -13.45 4.77
C LEU A 58 -38.97 -13.05 6.00
N THR A 59 -38.95 -11.77 6.31
CA THR A 59 -39.83 -11.19 7.35
C THR A 59 -41.24 -10.93 6.78
N ARG A 60 -42.24 -10.76 7.65
CA ARG A 60 -43.60 -10.35 7.24
C ARG A 60 -43.60 -9.00 6.51
N SER A 61 -42.75 -8.09 6.94
CA SER A 61 -42.59 -6.77 6.30
C SER A 61 -42.05 -6.87 4.87
N GLU A 62 -41.02 -7.70 4.64
CA GLU A 62 -40.46 -7.93 3.32
C GLU A 62 -41.46 -8.59 2.38
N VAL A 63 -42.20 -9.61 2.86
CA VAL A 63 -43.28 -10.24 2.08
C VAL A 63 -44.35 -9.20 1.71
N HIS A 64 -44.76 -8.35 2.67
CA HIS A 64 -45.75 -7.32 2.38
C HIS A 64 -45.22 -6.25 1.42
N SER A 65 -43.95 -5.86 1.52
CA SER A 65 -43.38 -4.80 0.70
C SER A 65 -43.05 -5.28 -0.72
N TYR A 66 -42.43 -6.44 -0.86
CA TYR A 66 -41.84 -6.87 -2.12
C TYR A 66 -42.62 -7.97 -2.85
N PHE A 67 -43.49 -8.74 -2.19
CA PHE A 67 -44.26 -9.82 -2.78
C PHE A 67 -45.78 -9.53 -2.83
N LYS A 68 -46.17 -8.26 -2.62
CA LYS A 68 -47.60 -7.84 -2.59
C LYS A 68 -48.38 -8.27 -3.82
N SER A 69 -47.76 -8.20 -5.00
CA SER A 69 -48.35 -8.57 -6.28
C SER A 69 -48.29 -10.07 -6.60
N ASN A 70 -47.48 -10.84 -5.91
CA ASN A 70 -47.26 -12.28 -6.18
C ASN A 70 -47.03 -13.05 -4.90
N LYS A 71 -48.06 -13.14 -4.03
CA LYS A 71 -47.99 -13.89 -2.76
C LYS A 71 -47.90 -15.40 -3.00
N GLU A 72 -48.36 -15.90 -4.15
CA GLU A 72 -48.31 -17.34 -4.48
C GLU A 72 -46.88 -17.85 -4.54
N ILE A 73 -45.93 -17.05 -5.09
CA ILE A 73 -44.54 -17.46 -5.15
C ILE A 73 -43.89 -17.64 -3.77
N VAL A 74 -44.34 -16.86 -2.76
CA VAL A 74 -43.93 -17.05 -1.37
C VAL A 74 -44.53 -18.33 -0.79
N ALA A 75 -45.83 -18.56 -1.00
CA ALA A 75 -46.51 -19.74 -0.48
C ALA A 75 -45.97 -21.05 -1.07
N GLN A 76 -45.49 -21.03 -2.31
CA GLN A 76 -44.88 -22.17 -2.98
C GLN A 76 -43.48 -22.49 -2.51
N ASN A 77 -42.68 -21.46 -2.20
CA ASN A 77 -41.25 -21.62 -1.94
C ASN A 77 -40.83 -21.46 -0.47
N TYR A 78 -41.70 -20.92 0.39
CA TYR A 78 -41.40 -20.67 1.79
C TYR A 78 -42.45 -21.30 2.73
N SER A 79 -42.01 -21.76 3.89
CA SER A 79 -42.86 -22.21 5.00
C SER A 79 -42.73 -21.27 6.20
N ILE A 80 -43.80 -21.10 6.99
CA ILE A 80 -43.77 -20.24 8.19
C ILE A 80 -43.21 -21.02 9.35
N LYS A 81 -42.07 -20.57 9.92
CA LYS A 81 -41.48 -21.08 11.16
C LYS A 81 -41.13 -19.90 12.06
N ASP A 82 -41.54 -19.92 13.33
CA ASP A 82 -41.25 -18.90 14.34
C ASP A 82 -41.54 -17.44 13.88
N GLY A 83 -42.61 -17.28 13.06
CA GLY A 83 -43.02 -15.97 12.56
C GLY A 83 -42.22 -15.42 11.36
N LEU A 84 -41.27 -16.16 10.86
CA LEU A 84 -40.49 -15.90 9.64
C LEU A 84 -40.94 -16.87 8.53
N TYR A 85 -40.78 -16.44 7.29
CA TYR A 85 -40.91 -17.28 6.11
C TYR A 85 -39.54 -17.90 5.83
N VAL A 86 -39.40 -19.23 5.96
CA VAL A 86 -38.16 -19.98 5.75
C VAL A 86 -38.24 -20.74 4.44
N LEU A 87 -37.18 -20.67 3.63
CA LEU A 87 -37.10 -21.32 2.32
C LEU A 87 -37.22 -22.85 2.44
N ASN A 88 -38.04 -23.46 1.59
CA ASN A 88 -38.21 -24.91 1.52
C ASN A 88 -37.15 -25.50 0.55
N GLU A 89 -35.98 -25.86 1.05
CA GLU A 89 -34.85 -26.33 0.22
C GLU A 89 -35.18 -27.56 -0.64
N GLU A 90 -36.10 -28.45 -0.17
CA GLU A 90 -36.45 -29.67 -0.89
C GLU A 90 -37.42 -29.46 -2.07
N ASN A 91 -38.20 -28.38 -2.06
CA ASN A 91 -39.26 -28.17 -3.05
C ASN A 91 -39.26 -26.76 -3.68
N VAL A 92 -38.15 -26.04 -3.57
CA VAL A 92 -38.06 -24.69 -4.10
C VAL A 92 -37.91 -24.66 -5.64
N ASN A 93 -38.72 -23.82 -6.29
CA ASN A 93 -38.49 -23.46 -7.68
C ASN A 93 -37.53 -22.26 -7.78
N MET A 94 -36.23 -22.54 -7.62
CA MET A 94 -35.16 -21.51 -7.58
C MET A 94 -35.20 -20.60 -8.82
N LEU A 95 -35.41 -21.15 -10.01
CA LEU A 95 -35.38 -20.38 -11.26
C LEU A 95 -36.54 -19.35 -11.32
N GLU A 96 -37.71 -19.72 -10.92
CA GLU A 96 -38.87 -18.84 -10.91
C GLU A 96 -38.75 -17.77 -9.83
N LEU A 97 -38.29 -18.16 -8.65
CA LEU A 97 -38.05 -17.24 -7.53
C LEU A 97 -36.96 -16.20 -7.86
N GLU A 98 -35.84 -16.64 -8.42
CA GLU A 98 -34.79 -15.72 -8.92
C GLU A 98 -35.31 -14.77 -9.98
N LYS A 99 -36.07 -15.29 -10.98
CA LYS A 99 -36.65 -14.47 -12.02
C LYS A 99 -37.58 -13.39 -11.44
N TYR A 100 -38.38 -13.75 -10.44
CA TYR A 100 -39.24 -12.79 -9.74
C TYR A 100 -38.42 -11.76 -8.98
N LEU A 101 -37.44 -12.18 -8.17
CA LEU A 101 -36.61 -11.26 -7.40
C LEU A 101 -35.83 -10.28 -8.28
N ARG A 102 -35.35 -10.74 -9.43
CA ARG A 102 -34.74 -9.84 -10.44
C ARG A 102 -35.74 -8.86 -11.03
N SER A 103 -37.02 -9.26 -11.23
CA SER A 103 -38.03 -8.40 -11.80
C SER A 103 -38.48 -7.24 -10.88
N ILE A 104 -38.32 -7.40 -9.58
CA ILE A 104 -38.57 -6.34 -8.60
C ILE A 104 -37.33 -5.49 -8.29
N SER A 105 -36.19 -5.83 -8.88
CA SER A 105 -34.94 -5.10 -8.77
C SER A 105 -34.78 -4.13 -9.94
N GLN A 106 -34.27 -2.93 -9.63
CA GLN A 106 -34.13 -1.84 -10.62
C GLN A 106 -32.87 -1.02 -10.37
N ILE A 107 -32.21 -0.61 -11.45
CA ILE A 107 -31.20 0.44 -11.44
C ILE A 107 -31.79 1.64 -12.19
N LEU A 108 -31.71 2.82 -11.60
CA LEU A 108 -32.15 4.08 -12.18
C LEU A 108 -30.94 5.01 -12.31
N VAL A 109 -30.76 5.58 -13.52
CA VAL A 109 -29.74 6.60 -13.77
C VAL A 109 -30.46 7.81 -14.38
N VAL A 110 -30.26 8.98 -13.79
CA VAL A 110 -30.88 10.24 -14.20
C VAL A 110 -29.83 11.31 -14.38
N ASP A 111 -29.82 12.01 -15.50
CA ASP A 111 -28.96 13.16 -15.75
C ASP A 111 -29.77 14.38 -16.23
N ASN A 112 -29.27 15.58 -15.97
CA ASN A 112 -29.82 16.85 -16.44
C ASN A 112 -29.05 17.40 -17.65
N GLY A 113 -28.52 16.50 -18.49
CA GLY A 113 -27.80 16.88 -19.70
C GLY A 113 -28.67 17.43 -20.83
N SER A 114 -28.11 17.54 -22.03
CA SER A 114 -28.78 18.08 -23.20
C SER A 114 -29.87 17.17 -23.75
N GLY A 115 -30.01 15.93 -23.30
CA GLY A 115 -30.95 14.94 -23.78
C GLY A 115 -30.75 14.55 -25.25
N MET A 116 -31.73 13.79 -25.80
CA MET A 116 -31.69 13.30 -27.17
C MET A 116 -33.01 13.63 -27.89
N ASN A 117 -32.92 14.15 -29.10
CA ASN A 117 -34.06 14.34 -29.98
C ASN A 117 -34.32 13.08 -30.82
N LYS A 118 -35.43 13.07 -31.55
CA LYS A 118 -35.86 11.97 -32.41
C LYS A 118 -34.82 11.60 -33.47
N THR A 119 -34.12 12.58 -34.01
CA THR A 119 -33.08 12.38 -35.01
C THR A 119 -31.84 11.69 -34.38
N ILE A 120 -31.39 12.17 -33.24
CA ILE A 120 -30.28 11.55 -32.50
C ILE A 120 -30.62 10.11 -32.10
N LEU A 121 -31.85 9.87 -31.59
CA LEU A 121 -32.30 8.51 -31.25
C LEU A 121 -32.25 7.57 -32.45
N LYS A 122 -32.68 8.00 -33.64
CA LYS A 122 -32.69 7.17 -34.85
C LYS A 122 -31.31 7.03 -35.49
N SER A 123 -30.53 8.11 -35.63
CA SER A 123 -29.30 8.13 -36.41
C SER A 123 -28.05 7.79 -35.60
N ALA A 124 -28.01 8.14 -34.31
CA ALA A 124 -26.86 7.93 -33.46
C ALA A 124 -27.09 6.86 -32.38
N TRP A 125 -28.23 6.93 -31.65
CA TRP A 125 -28.54 5.98 -30.58
C TRP A 125 -28.81 4.55 -31.08
N MET A 126 -29.53 4.39 -32.20
CA MET A 126 -29.85 3.08 -32.80
C MET A 126 -28.73 2.54 -33.72
N ASN A 127 -27.71 3.33 -34.04
CA ASN A 127 -26.67 2.93 -34.99
C ASN A 127 -25.39 2.51 -34.23
N ILE A 128 -24.93 1.25 -34.41
CA ILE A 128 -23.76 0.69 -33.73
C ILE A 128 -22.50 1.12 -34.49
N GLY A 129 -21.48 1.59 -33.75
CA GLY A 129 -20.18 1.97 -34.35
C GLY A 129 -20.27 3.32 -35.10
N THR A 130 -20.95 4.32 -34.51
CA THR A 130 -21.05 5.66 -35.14
C THR A 130 -19.81 6.50 -34.84
N ASP A 131 -19.31 7.22 -35.86
CA ASP A 131 -18.21 8.20 -35.73
C ASP A 131 -18.70 9.58 -35.25
N ASN A 132 -19.93 9.68 -34.77
CA ASN A 132 -20.56 10.97 -34.40
C ASN A 132 -19.76 11.72 -33.30
N LYS A 133 -19.20 11.00 -32.34
CA LYS A 133 -18.38 11.61 -31.28
C LYS A 133 -16.91 11.87 -31.74
N GLU A 134 -16.45 11.24 -32.80
CA GLU A 134 -15.16 11.56 -33.46
C GLU A 134 -15.26 12.85 -34.29
N ILE A 135 -16.40 13.08 -34.94
CA ILE A 135 -16.67 14.29 -35.72
C ILE A 135 -16.98 15.48 -34.80
N ASN A 136 -17.79 15.26 -33.75
CA ASN A 136 -18.19 16.27 -32.78
C ASN A 136 -17.48 16.06 -31.45
N ILE A 137 -16.20 16.39 -31.42
CA ILE A 137 -15.30 16.14 -30.28
C ILE A 137 -15.74 16.86 -29.00
N TYR A 138 -16.31 18.08 -29.17
CA TYR A 138 -16.71 18.91 -28.03
C TYR A 138 -18.23 18.82 -27.77
N SER A 139 -18.61 18.93 -26.51
CA SER A 139 -19.99 19.05 -26.10
C SER A 139 -20.54 20.46 -26.46
N PRO A 140 -21.86 20.60 -26.72
CA PRO A 140 -22.40 21.84 -27.33
C PRO A 140 -22.47 23.04 -26.39
N LYS A 141 -22.67 22.84 -25.06
CA LYS A 141 -22.89 23.94 -24.10
C LYS A 141 -21.61 24.27 -23.30
N LYS A 142 -20.97 23.24 -22.74
CA LYS A 142 -19.82 23.41 -21.83
C LYS A 142 -18.45 23.20 -22.51
N ASN A 143 -18.47 22.86 -23.80
CA ASN A 143 -17.23 22.62 -24.56
C ASN A 143 -16.34 21.53 -23.98
N ARG A 144 -16.93 20.53 -23.29
CA ARG A 144 -16.25 19.36 -22.76
C ARG A 144 -15.77 18.44 -23.88
N ILE A 145 -14.58 17.86 -23.74
CA ILE A 145 -14.14 16.84 -24.70
C ILE A 145 -14.92 15.55 -24.42
N LYS A 146 -15.64 15.09 -25.43
CA LYS A 146 -16.45 13.85 -25.31
C LYS A 146 -15.55 12.63 -25.20
N THR A 147 -15.82 11.77 -24.24
CA THR A 147 -14.97 10.64 -23.88
C THR A 147 -15.25 9.36 -24.66
N GLY A 148 -16.44 9.17 -25.20
CA GLY A 148 -16.86 7.96 -25.90
C GLY A 148 -16.69 8.04 -27.42
N ALA A 149 -15.63 7.43 -27.99
CA ALA A 149 -15.38 7.46 -29.45
C ALA A 149 -16.11 6.35 -30.22
N LYS A 150 -16.28 5.15 -29.67
CA LYS A 150 -16.62 3.92 -30.43
C LYS A 150 -18.11 3.68 -30.69
N GLY A 151 -19.03 4.46 -30.12
CA GLY A 151 -20.47 4.30 -30.35
C GLY A 151 -21.10 2.98 -29.86
N ILE A 152 -20.47 2.29 -28.91
CA ILE A 152 -20.90 0.98 -28.38
C ILE A 152 -21.36 1.02 -26.92
N GLY A 153 -21.24 2.16 -26.22
CA GLY A 153 -21.54 2.31 -24.79
C GLY A 153 -22.99 1.93 -24.41
N ARG A 154 -23.94 1.92 -25.36
CA ARG A 154 -25.32 1.47 -25.10
C ARG A 154 -25.45 0.00 -24.72
N PHE A 155 -24.49 -0.85 -25.08
CA PHE A 155 -24.48 -2.25 -24.63
C PHE A 155 -24.16 -2.41 -23.14
N ALA A 156 -23.78 -1.31 -22.47
CA ALA A 156 -23.77 -1.24 -21.00
C ALA A 156 -25.16 -1.54 -20.43
N LEU A 157 -26.24 -1.06 -21.09
CA LEU A 157 -27.60 -1.32 -20.69
C LEU A 157 -27.95 -2.81 -20.74
N ASP A 158 -27.51 -3.49 -21.82
CA ASP A 158 -27.70 -4.93 -21.98
C ASP A 158 -26.91 -5.74 -20.94
N LYS A 159 -25.75 -5.24 -20.48
CA LYS A 159 -24.97 -5.93 -19.44
C LYS A 159 -25.65 -5.87 -18.08
N LEU A 160 -26.39 -4.79 -17.81
CA LEU A 160 -27.04 -4.54 -16.53
C LEU A 160 -28.44 -5.12 -16.41
N SER A 161 -29.23 -5.12 -17.50
CA SER A 161 -30.65 -5.51 -17.44
C SER A 161 -31.13 -6.31 -18.64
N LEU A 162 -32.27 -7.01 -18.49
CA LEU A 162 -32.97 -7.71 -19.59
C LEU A 162 -33.80 -6.75 -20.42
N CYS A 163 -34.36 -5.70 -19.83
CA CYS A 163 -35.09 -4.66 -20.50
C CYS A 163 -34.60 -3.29 -20.05
N THR A 164 -34.64 -2.33 -20.97
CA THR A 164 -34.28 -0.95 -20.69
C THR A 164 -35.36 -0.03 -21.18
N GLN A 165 -35.71 0.99 -20.39
CA GLN A 165 -36.54 2.14 -20.78
C GLN A 165 -35.70 3.42 -20.59
N VAL A 166 -35.80 4.32 -21.55
CA VAL A 166 -35.14 5.62 -21.57
C VAL A 166 -36.18 6.70 -21.83
N PHE A 167 -36.28 7.68 -20.93
CA PHE A 167 -37.02 8.93 -21.20
C PHE A 167 -36.00 10.02 -21.42
N THR A 168 -36.14 10.80 -22.47
CA THR A 168 -35.18 11.87 -22.79
C THR A 168 -35.87 13.06 -23.40
N LYS A 169 -35.43 14.28 -23.07
CA LYS A 169 -35.92 15.56 -23.58
C LYS A 169 -34.77 16.47 -23.94
N CYS A 170 -34.78 17.10 -25.10
CA CYS A 170 -33.91 18.21 -25.46
C CYS A 170 -34.68 19.54 -25.50
N ASP A 171 -33.97 20.66 -25.60
CA ASP A 171 -34.46 22.02 -25.31
C ASP A 171 -35.77 22.43 -26.03
N VAL A 172 -36.08 21.89 -27.18
CA VAL A 172 -37.20 22.40 -28.04
C VAL A 172 -38.20 21.32 -28.37
N GLU A 173 -37.99 20.06 -27.97
CA GLU A 173 -38.85 18.95 -28.41
C GLU A 173 -39.63 18.35 -27.23
N GLN A 174 -40.56 17.44 -27.59
CA GLN A 174 -41.32 16.64 -26.64
C GLN A 174 -40.42 15.60 -25.97
N ILE A 175 -40.94 15.00 -24.91
CA ILE A 175 -40.25 13.88 -24.25
C ILE A 175 -40.40 12.65 -25.13
N TYR A 176 -39.32 11.94 -25.37
CA TYR A 176 -39.29 10.65 -26.04
C TYR A 176 -39.08 9.52 -25.05
N GLN A 177 -39.95 8.52 -25.09
CA GLN A 177 -39.74 7.23 -24.41
C GLN A 177 -39.23 6.22 -25.43
N TRP A 178 -38.04 5.69 -25.20
CA TRP A 178 -37.45 4.60 -25.97
C TRP A 178 -37.36 3.36 -25.08
N GLY A 179 -37.62 2.15 -25.62
CA GLY A 179 -37.57 0.91 -24.86
C GLY A 179 -37.13 -0.26 -25.71
N ILE A 180 -36.34 -1.16 -25.08
CA ILE A 180 -35.87 -2.40 -25.73
C ILE A 180 -35.89 -3.58 -24.75
N ASP A 181 -36.21 -4.75 -25.29
CA ASP A 181 -36.01 -6.05 -24.67
C ASP A 181 -34.76 -6.71 -25.29
N TRP A 182 -33.69 -6.81 -24.51
CA TRP A 182 -32.41 -7.33 -24.95
C TRP A 182 -32.43 -8.83 -25.22
N THR A 183 -33.44 -9.58 -24.76
CA THR A 183 -33.61 -11.01 -25.06
C THR A 183 -33.88 -11.27 -26.54
N GLN A 184 -34.32 -10.25 -27.27
CA GLN A 184 -34.49 -10.36 -28.73
C GLN A 184 -33.21 -10.74 -29.47
N PHE A 185 -32.04 -10.30 -28.97
CA PHE A 185 -30.74 -10.65 -29.54
C PHE A 185 -30.41 -12.15 -29.47
N ASP A 186 -31.01 -12.90 -28.54
CA ASP A 186 -30.83 -14.35 -28.41
C ASP A 186 -31.60 -15.12 -29.48
N ASN A 187 -32.72 -14.56 -29.95
CA ASN A 187 -33.66 -15.21 -30.87
C ASN A 187 -33.50 -14.71 -32.33
N ALA A 188 -33.04 -13.48 -32.53
CA ALA A 188 -32.88 -12.89 -33.86
C ALA A 188 -31.63 -13.45 -34.56
N LYS A 189 -31.78 -13.78 -35.86
CA LYS A 189 -30.64 -14.21 -36.69
C LYS A 189 -29.78 -13.02 -37.12
N LEU A 190 -30.42 -11.94 -37.54
CA LEU A 190 -29.76 -10.73 -38.02
C LEU A 190 -30.09 -9.54 -37.15
N LEU A 191 -29.14 -8.59 -37.07
CA LEU A 191 -29.25 -7.38 -36.24
C LEU A 191 -30.47 -6.54 -36.59
N ASN A 192 -30.86 -6.46 -37.87
CA ASN A 192 -32.03 -5.70 -38.36
C ASN A 192 -33.38 -6.30 -37.96
N GLN A 193 -33.42 -7.45 -37.29
CA GLN A 193 -34.61 -8.09 -36.72
C GLN A 193 -34.83 -7.71 -35.24
N VAL A 194 -33.88 -6.99 -34.63
CA VAL A 194 -34.01 -6.50 -33.25
C VAL A 194 -34.68 -5.13 -33.27
N GLU A 195 -35.80 -5.02 -32.60
CA GLU A 195 -36.64 -3.80 -32.63
C GLU A 195 -36.67 -3.14 -31.25
N ALA A 196 -36.52 -1.82 -31.25
CA ALA A 196 -36.80 -0.97 -30.09
C ALA A 196 -38.08 -0.13 -30.36
N LYS A 197 -38.78 0.15 -29.27
CA LYS A 197 -40.04 0.95 -29.37
C LYS A 197 -39.72 2.39 -29.02
N LEU A 198 -40.29 3.34 -29.81
CA LEU A 198 -40.19 4.77 -29.59
C LEU A 198 -41.60 5.36 -29.52
N GLN A 199 -41.85 6.14 -28.45
CA GLN A 199 -43.12 6.83 -28.21
C GLN A 199 -42.85 8.28 -27.79
N GLU A 200 -43.73 9.19 -28.21
CA GLU A 200 -43.75 10.59 -27.73
C GLU A 200 -44.61 10.66 -26.46
N CYS A 201 -44.17 11.43 -25.48
CA CYS A 201 -44.84 11.63 -24.20
C CYS A 201 -45.04 13.14 -23.98
N ASP A 202 -46.22 13.52 -23.49
CA ASP A 202 -46.55 14.88 -23.12
C ASP A 202 -46.09 15.16 -21.66
N GLY A 203 -45.78 16.42 -21.33
CA GLY A 203 -45.49 16.89 -19.99
C GLY A 203 -44.11 17.53 -19.85
N GLU A 204 -43.78 17.94 -18.61
CA GLU A 204 -42.48 18.52 -18.31
C GLU A 204 -41.51 17.42 -17.84
N PHE A 205 -40.23 17.58 -18.19
CA PHE A 205 -39.22 16.58 -17.84
C PHE A 205 -38.98 16.52 -16.31
N GLU A 206 -39.06 17.66 -15.63
CA GLU A 206 -38.95 17.76 -14.18
C GLU A 206 -40.05 16.94 -13.48
N ASP A 207 -41.27 16.93 -13.99
CA ASP A 207 -42.36 16.14 -13.40
C ASP A 207 -42.04 14.62 -13.45
N LEU A 208 -41.43 14.16 -14.55
CA LEU A 208 -40.96 12.78 -14.65
C LEU A 208 -39.80 12.50 -13.66
N VAL A 209 -38.85 13.42 -13.55
CA VAL A 209 -37.77 13.29 -12.59
C VAL A 209 -38.33 13.19 -11.17
N ARG A 210 -39.28 14.07 -10.80
CA ARG A 210 -39.98 14.00 -9.50
C ARG A 210 -40.71 12.67 -9.28
N LEU A 211 -41.38 12.18 -10.30
CA LEU A 211 -42.08 10.90 -10.26
C LEU A 211 -41.17 9.72 -9.97
N TYR A 212 -40.02 9.69 -10.63
CA TYR A 212 -39.04 8.59 -10.47
C TYR A 212 -38.16 8.74 -9.25
N LEU A 213 -37.74 9.95 -8.88
CA LEU A 213 -36.86 10.16 -7.71
C LEU A 213 -37.64 10.21 -6.39
N LYS A 214 -38.91 10.61 -6.40
CA LYS A 214 -39.77 10.73 -5.21
C LYS A 214 -39.10 11.61 -4.14
N GLU A 215 -38.90 11.08 -2.92
CA GLU A 215 -38.31 11.81 -1.81
C GLU A 215 -36.85 12.23 -2.08
N ASP A 216 -36.12 11.46 -2.87
CA ASP A 216 -34.74 11.77 -3.24
C ASP A 216 -34.63 13.00 -4.18
N PHE A 217 -35.72 13.48 -4.77
CA PHE A 217 -35.72 14.71 -5.55
C PHE A 217 -35.23 15.92 -4.75
N GLU A 218 -35.50 15.96 -3.45
CA GLU A 218 -35.04 17.04 -2.58
C GLU A 218 -33.51 17.22 -2.60
N LEU A 219 -32.74 16.16 -2.90
CA LEU A 219 -31.26 16.21 -2.98
C LEU A 219 -30.77 16.94 -4.23
N VAL A 220 -31.57 16.95 -5.28
CA VAL A 220 -31.19 17.45 -6.62
C VAL A 220 -32.12 18.56 -7.13
N LYS A 221 -32.94 19.12 -6.25
CA LYS A 221 -33.93 20.17 -6.60
C LYS A 221 -33.32 21.49 -7.07
N ASP A 222 -32.07 21.74 -6.65
CA ASP A 222 -31.34 22.98 -6.98
C ASP A 222 -30.73 22.96 -8.40
N TYR A 223 -30.85 21.85 -9.12
CA TYR A 223 -30.44 21.73 -10.52
C TYR A 223 -31.64 22.00 -11.45
N GLU A 224 -31.33 22.48 -12.65
CA GLU A 224 -32.33 22.66 -13.70
C GLU A 224 -32.64 21.32 -14.38
N TRP A 225 -33.92 20.94 -14.45
CA TRP A 225 -34.41 19.69 -15.04
C TRP A 225 -35.29 19.93 -16.28
N ASN A 226 -34.97 20.94 -17.09
CA ASN A 226 -35.69 21.25 -18.33
C ASN A 226 -35.38 20.22 -19.42
N THR A 227 -34.17 19.69 -19.43
CA THR A 227 -33.66 18.69 -20.36
C THR A 227 -32.92 17.57 -19.59
N GLY A 228 -32.70 16.42 -20.24
CA GLY A 228 -31.94 15.34 -19.65
C GLY A 228 -32.35 13.96 -20.11
N THR A 229 -31.90 12.95 -19.36
CA THR A 229 -32.19 11.54 -19.64
C THR A 229 -32.43 10.76 -18.35
N ILE A 230 -33.50 9.94 -18.35
CA ILE A 230 -33.83 8.97 -17.30
C ILE A 230 -33.68 7.58 -17.91
N ILE A 231 -32.83 6.76 -17.37
CA ILE A 231 -32.59 5.36 -17.76
C ILE A 231 -33.06 4.42 -16.66
N ILE A 232 -33.96 3.51 -17.02
CA ILE A 232 -34.54 2.51 -16.12
C ILE A 232 -34.13 1.14 -16.60
N LEU A 233 -33.46 0.40 -15.74
CA LEU A 233 -32.90 -0.91 -15.99
C LEU A 233 -33.59 -1.95 -15.09
N SER A 234 -34.49 -2.76 -15.65
CA SER A 234 -35.21 -3.80 -14.93
C SER A 234 -35.87 -4.75 -15.96
N PRO A 235 -35.87 -6.09 -15.71
CA PRO A 235 -35.19 -6.83 -14.64
C PRO A 235 -33.67 -6.75 -14.72
N ILE A 236 -32.97 -6.76 -13.56
CA ILE A 236 -31.52 -6.86 -13.54
C ILE A 236 -31.06 -8.25 -14.01
N ARG A 237 -29.85 -8.32 -14.59
CA ARG A 237 -29.31 -9.62 -15.08
C ARG A 237 -28.76 -10.49 -13.96
N GLU A 238 -28.14 -9.91 -12.95
CA GLU A 238 -27.50 -10.60 -11.84
C GLU A 238 -27.75 -9.88 -10.53
N PHE A 239 -27.65 -10.60 -9.43
CA PHE A 239 -27.71 -10.02 -8.11
C PHE A 239 -26.37 -9.39 -7.74
N TRP A 240 -26.45 -8.26 -7.05
CA TRP A 240 -25.26 -7.54 -6.59
C TRP A 240 -25.05 -7.71 -5.10
N ASN A 241 -23.83 -8.12 -4.74
CA ASN A 241 -23.40 -8.17 -3.35
C ASN A 241 -22.82 -6.82 -2.88
N GLU A 242 -22.59 -6.67 -1.59
CA GLU A 242 -22.08 -5.44 -0.99
C GLU A 242 -20.70 -5.04 -1.58
N LYS A 243 -19.82 -6.01 -1.83
CA LYS A 243 -18.49 -5.78 -2.40
C LYS A 243 -18.56 -5.13 -3.79
N LEU A 244 -19.50 -5.55 -4.62
CA LEU A 244 -19.69 -4.97 -5.95
C LEU A 244 -20.16 -3.52 -5.86
N TYR A 245 -21.10 -3.19 -4.96
CA TYR A 245 -21.50 -1.82 -4.72
C TYR A 245 -20.34 -0.95 -4.22
N ILE A 246 -19.51 -1.46 -3.31
CA ILE A 246 -18.32 -0.74 -2.84
C ILE A 246 -17.38 -0.46 -4.01
N LYS A 247 -17.10 -1.46 -4.87
CA LYS A 247 -16.25 -1.30 -6.07
C LYS A 247 -16.80 -0.22 -7.01
N VAL A 248 -18.09 -0.29 -7.34
CA VAL A 248 -18.76 0.71 -8.20
C VAL A 248 -18.65 2.11 -7.59
N ASN A 249 -18.96 2.25 -6.30
CA ASN A 249 -18.94 3.54 -5.61
C ASN A 249 -17.52 4.14 -5.56
N ASN A 250 -16.49 3.34 -5.29
CA ASN A 250 -15.12 3.80 -5.29
C ASN A 250 -14.69 4.32 -6.67
N ASN A 251 -15.12 3.64 -7.72
CA ASN A 251 -14.88 4.10 -9.08
C ASN A 251 -15.65 5.39 -9.43
N LEU A 252 -16.88 5.54 -8.99
CA LEU A 252 -17.68 6.75 -9.21
C LEU A 252 -17.14 7.95 -8.40
N LYS A 253 -16.72 7.76 -7.16
CA LYS A 253 -16.05 8.79 -6.34
C LYS A 253 -14.79 9.36 -7.00
N ASN A 254 -14.09 8.53 -7.75
CA ASN A 254 -12.82 8.87 -8.41
C ASN A 254 -12.97 9.13 -9.91
N ILE A 255 -14.19 9.34 -10.42
CA ILE A 255 -14.42 9.46 -11.87
C ILE A 255 -13.80 10.74 -12.45
N ASN A 256 -13.80 11.83 -11.68
CA ASN A 256 -13.21 13.11 -12.03
C ASN A 256 -11.98 13.41 -11.15
N PRO A 257 -11.01 14.22 -11.65
CA PRO A 257 -9.90 14.68 -10.84
C PRO A 257 -10.38 15.46 -9.61
N LEU A 258 -9.74 15.24 -8.47
CA LEU A 258 -10.02 16.00 -7.25
C LEU A 258 -9.74 17.50 -7.47
N GLY A 259 -10.72 18.35 -7.13
CA GLY A 259 -10.61 19.80 -7.33
C GLY A 259 -10.80 20.25 -8.79
N SER A 260 -11.50 19.44 -9.61
CA SER A 260 -11.94 19.87 -10.93
C SER A 260 -12.79 21.15 -10.85
N VAL A 261 -12.52 22.09 -11.75
CA VAL A 261 -13.27 23.37 -11.83
C VAL A 261 -14.66 23.16 -12.47
N ASP A 262 -14.82 22.12 -13.28
CA ASP A 262 -16.07 21.80 -13.97
C ASP A 262 -17.02 21.06 -13.01
N ARG A 263 -18.18 21.67 -12.73
CA ARG A 263 -19.21 21.10 -11.86
C ARG A 263 -19.81 19.87 -12.52
N PHE A 264 -19.63 18.70 -11.90
CA PHE A 264 -20.26 17.45 -12.29
C PHE A 264 -20.49 16.60 -11.04
N ASP A 265 -21.68 16.74 -10.45
CA ASP A 265 -22.02 16.14 -9.17
C ASP A 265 -22.70 14.77 -9.39
N ILE A 266 -22.29 13.76 -8.63
CA ILE A 266 -22.85 12.42 -8.69
C ILE A 266 -23.48 12.08 -7.35
N TYR A 267 -24.74 11.70 -7.39
CA TYR A 267 -25.51 11.24 -6.24
C TYR A 267 -25.75 9.74 -6.36
N VAL A 268 -25.39 8.97 -5.36
CA VAL A 268 -25.68 7.54 -5.32
C VAL A 268 -26.53 7.20 -4.12
N ARG A 269 -27.62 6.47 -4.38
CA ARG A 269 -28.53 5.96 -3.34
C ARG A 269 -28.71 4.46 -3.49
N ASN A 270 -28.44 3.75 -2.40
CA ASN A 270 -28.60 2.30 -2.27
C ASN A 270 -29.56 2.02 -1.11
N TYR A 271 -30.74 1.51 -1.41
CA TYR A 271 -31.76 1.27 -0.39
C TYR A 271 -31.46 0.05 0.48
N ARG A 272 -30.73 -0.94 -0.03
CA ARG A 272 -30.31 -2.11 0.74
C ARG A 272 -29.13 -1.79 1.67
N TYR A 273 -28.18 -0.99 1.19
CA TYR A 273 -26.97 -0.61 1.91
C TYR A 273 -26.87 0.92 2.03
N PRO A 274 -27.67 1.56 2.89
CA PRO A 274 -27.70 3.03 3.01
C PRO A 274 -26.35 3.63 3.43
N LYS A 275 -25.47 2.85 4.07
CA LYS A 275 -24.11 3.27 4.44
C LYS A 275 -23.23 3.53 3.21
N LEU A 276 -23.59 2.99 2.06
CA LEU A 276 -22.90 3.18 0.78
C LEU A 276 -23.44 4.36 -0.02
N ASN A 277 -24.44 5.09 0.50
CA ASN A 277 -24.89 6.34 -0.11
C ASN A 277 -23.77 7.36 -0.08
N PHE A 278 -23.57 8.07 -1.19
CA PHE A 278 -22.64 9.17 -1.25
C PHE A 278 -23.09 10.25 -2.24
N GLU A 279 -22.50 11.40 -2.11
CA GLU A 279 -22.56 12.53 -3.01
C GLU A 279 -21.14 12.93 -3.31
N THR A 280 -20.80 13.15 -4.59
CA THR A 280 -19.53 13.76 -4.92
C THR A 280 -19.58 15.21 -4.51
N GLU A 281 -19.24 15.50 -3.28
CA GLU A 281 -18.93 16.87 -2.92
C GLU A 281 -17.68 17.29 -3.70
N SER A 282 -17.62 18.55 -4.09
CA SER A 282 -16.37 19.22 -4.48
C SER A 282 -15.49 19.39 -3.23
N THR A 283 -15.21 18.29 -2.53
CA THR A 283 -14.38 18.28 -1.32
C THR A 283 -12.95 18.56 -1.74
N GLY A 284 -12.67 19.84 -1.90
CA GLY A 284 -11.30 20.30 -1.99
C GLY A 284 -10.56 19.80 -0.77
N ILE A 285 -9.46 19.07 -0.97
CA ILE A 285 -8.52 18.76 0.10
C ILE A 285 -8.01 20.11 0.60
N THR A 286 -8.40 20.49 1.82
CA THR A 286 -7.98 21.76 2.42
C THR A 286 -6.54 21.66 2.91
N ARG A 287 -5.86 22.80 3.09
CA ARG A 287 -4.47 22.87 3.53
C ARG A 287 -4.21 22.12 4.84
N ASP A 288 -5.20 22.02 5.73
CA ASP A 288 -5.09 21.25 6.99
C ASP A 288 -4.96 19.73 6.81
N ASN A 289 -5.21 19.21 5.60
CA ASN A 289 -5.31 17.79 5.34
C ASN A 289 -4.13 17.22 4.55
N TYR A 290 -3.17 18.03 4.11
CA TYR A 290 -1.96 17.56 3.43
C TYR A 290 -0.70 18.19 4.02
N ASP A 291 0.45 17.57 3.74
CA ASP A 291 1.77 18.09 4.11
C ASP A 291 2.42 18.81 2.92
N TYR A 292 2.19 18.33 1.69
CA TYR A 292 2.58 18.97 0.44
C TYR A 292 1.49 18.84 -0.59
N LEU A 293 1.29 19.89 -1.37
CA LEU A 293 0.60 19.84 -2.66
C LEU A 293 1.66 20.02 -3.75
N ILE A 294 1.73 19.06 -4.66
CA ILE A 294 2.66 19.01 -5.78
C ILE A 294 1.83 19.23 -7.05
N GLU A 295 2.04 20.34 -7.73
CA GLU A 295 1.49 20.61 -9.04
C GLU A 295 2.63 20.70 -10.04
N ALA A 296 2.54 19.98 -11.16
CA ALA A 296 3.55 20.02 -12.20
C ALA A 296 2.92 20.03 -13.58
N GLU A 297 3.58 20.73 -14.50
CA GLU A 297 3.19 20.83 -15.90
C GLU A 297 4.40 20.54 -16.78
N PHE A 298 4.26 19.60 -17.69
CA PHE A 298 5.19 19.37 -18.79
C PHE A 298 4.61 20.00 -20.05
N ASP A 299 5.39 20.83 -20.75
CA ASP A 299 4.93 21.58 -21.90
C ASP A 299 4.97 20.80 -23.24
N GLY A 300 5.52 19.57 -23.24
CA GLY A 300 5.77 18.77 -24.44
C GLY A 300 6.91 19.31 -25.32
N LYS A 301 7.71 20.24 -24.80
CA LYS A 301 8.82 20.92 -25.53
C LYS A 301 10.11 20.95 -24.72
N GLY A 302 10.21 20.10 -23.71
CA GLY A 302 11.42 19.97 -22.92
C GLY A 302 11.45 20.75 -21.62
N ASN A 303 10.36 21.41 -21.20
CA ASN A 303 10.33 22.14 -19.94
C ASN A 303 9.28 21.56 -18.99
N VAL A 304 9.66 21.47 -17.72
CA VAL A 304 8.79 21.04 -16.61
C VAL A 304 8.71 22.18 -15.59
N THR A 305 7.50 22.61 -15.28
CA THR A 305 7.23 23.55 -14.19
C THR A 305 6.67 22.79 -13.00
N ILE A 306 7.31 22.89 -11.82
CA ILE A 306 6.86 22.24 -10.59
C ILE A 306 6.52 23.34 -9.59
N THR A 307 5.32 23.28 -9.04
CA THR A 307 4.85 24.17 -7.96
C THR A 307 4.61 23.31 -6.71
N LEU A 308 5.26 23.65 -5.62
CA LEU A 308 5.12 22.96 -4.34
C LEU A 308 4.46 23.91 -3.34
N ASP A 309 3.29 23.53 -2.80
CA ASP A 309 2.74 24.16 -1.59
C ASP A 309 3.19 23.34 -0.39
N ARG A 310 4.15 23.91 0.34
CA ARG A 310 4.79 23.30 1.51
C ARG A 310 3.98 23.60 2.76
N ASN A 311 3.59 22.59 3.51
CA ASN A 311 2.77 22.74 4.71
C ASN A 311 3.18 21.76 5.83
N GLU A 312 4.33 21.10 5.71
CA GLU A 312 4.79 20.12 6.71
C GLU A 312 5.51 20.79 7.89
N ILE A 313 6.27 21.85 7.65
CA ILE A 313 7.13 22.47 8.66
C ILE A 313 6.41 23.63 9.36
N ASP A 314 6.50 23.68 10.70
CA ASP A 314 5.99 24.78 11.51
C ASP A 314 7.01 25.92 11.56
N THR A 315 6.91 26.83 10.59
CA THR A 315 7.76 28.01 10.55
C THR A 315 7.41 29.07 11.60
N THR A 316 6.34 28.91 12.38
CA THR A 316 5.96 29.82 13.47
C THR A 316 6.62 29.44 14.79
N LYS A 317 7.07 28.21 14.95
CA LYS A 317 7.69 27.69 16.16
C LYS A 317 9.04 28.35 16.40
N LYS A 318 9.23 28.98 17.57
CA LYS A 318 10.44 29.71 17.89
C LYS A 318 11.45 28.89 18.68
N MET A 319 10.95 28.00 19.55
CA MET A 319 11.77 27.21 20.47
C MET A 319 11.46 25.75 20.32
N ILE A 320 12.47 24.91 20.49
CA ILE A 320 12.33 23.45 20.63
C ILE A 320 12.99 22.95 21.89
N GLN A 321 12.70 21.72 22.27
CA GLN A 321 13.32 21.01 23.37
C GLN A 321 14.15 19.85 22.81
N ILE A 322 15.42 19.76 23.21
CA ILE A 322 16.24 18.58 22.92
C ILE A 322 16.44 17.84 24.25
N GLU A 323 15.98 16.60 24.27
CA GLU A 323 16.12 15.70 25.40
C GLU A 323 17.46 14.95 25.28
N TYR A 324 18.34 15.13 26.26
CA TYR A 324 19.58 14.41 26.40
C TYR A 324 19.42 13.23 27.37
N SER A 325 18.61 13.41 28.40
CA SER A 325 18.18 12.38 29.33
C SER A 325 16.79 12.72 29.89
N PRO A 326 16.07 11.79 30.57
CA PRO A 326 14.76 12.07 31.15
C PRO A 326 14.76 13.24 32.16
N THR A 327 15.92 13.58 32.71
CA THR A 327 16.13 14.68 33.66
C THR A 327 16.87 15.88 33.06
N ASP A 328 17.35 15.76 31.81
CA ASP A 328 18.16 16.78 31.15
C ASP A 328 17.55 17.15 29.81
N ILE A 329 16.81 18.25 29.80
CA ILE A 329 16.09 18.79 28.66
C ILE A 329 16.47 20.25 28.48
N GLU A 330 17.16 20.56 27.40
CA GLU A 330 17.51 21.93 27.04
C GLU A 330 16.58 22.53 26.01
N LYS A 331 16.36 23.86 26.10
CA LYS A 331 15.57 24.65 25.14
C LYS A 331 16.49 25.39 24.19
N TYR A 332 16.21 25.30 22.89
CA TYR A 332 16.98 25.98 21.85
C TYR A 332 16.11 26.94 21.04
N ASP A 333 16.65 28.10 20.69
CA ASP A 333 16.03 29.05 19.76
C ASP A 333 16.26 28.54 18.31
N LEU A 334 15.16 28.32 17.59
CA LEU A 334 15.20 27.91 16.18
C LEU A 334 15.76 29.00 15.25
N LYS A 335 15.95 30.23 15.71
CA LYS A 335 16.65 31.25 14.91
C LYS A 335 18.04 30.77 14.52
N GLU A 336 18.78 30.13 15.44
CA GLU A 336 20.10 29.57 15.17
C GLU A 336 20.08 28.50 14.08
N PHE A 337 19.03 27.67 14.05
CA PHE A 337 18.83 26.69 12.99
C PHE A 337 18.60 27.39 11.64
N TRP A 338 17.71 28.38 11.57
CA TRP A 338 17.39 29.08 10.32
C TRP A 338 18.52 29.99 9.82
N ASP A 339 19.45 30.41 10.67
CA ASP A 339 20.63 31.22 10.32
C ASP A 339 21.82 30.39 9.80
N ARG A 340 21.65 29.04 9.62
CA ARG A 340 22.71 28.15 9.13
C ARG A 340 23.19 28.54 7.72
N GLU A 341 24.48 28.27 7.44
CA GLU A 341 25.12 28.61 6.17
C GLU A 341 24.45 27.96 4.97
N ALA A 342 23.97 26.68 5.09
CA ALA A 342 23.28 25.96 4.03
C ALA A 342 22.08 26.75 3.49
N PHE A 343 21.24 27.31 4.35
CA PHE A 343 20.09 28.13 3.92
C PHE A 343 20.51 29.42 3.21
N LYS A 344 21.64 30.04 3.63
CA LYS A 344 22.15 31.26 3.01
C LYS A 344 22.74 31.00 1.61
N VAL A 345 23.50 29.91 1.46
CA VAL A 345 24.08 29.50 0.18
C VAL A 345 23.00 29.21 -0.85
N ASP A 346 21.96 28.48 -0.45
CA ASP A 346 20.85 28.12 -1.33
C ASP A 346 19.75 29.20 -1.41
N ASN A 347 19.97 30.36 -0.76
CA ASN A 347 19.06 31.49 -0.74
C ASN A 347 17.63 31.13 -0.27
N TYR A 348 17.54 30.27 0.72
CA TYR A 348 16.28 29.93 1.39
C TYR A 348 16.04 30.81 2.60
N LYS A 349 14.78 31.24 2.76
CA LYS A 349 14.28 31.90 3.98
C LYS A 349 13.40 30.95 4.74
N ARG A 350 13.25 31.17 6.04
CA ARG A 350 12.36 30.41 6.92
C ARG A 350 10.94 30.28 6.35
N GLU A 351 10.40 31.41 5.84
CA GLU A 351 9.05 31.49 5.29
C GLU A 351 8.87 30.63 4.02
N ASP A 352 9.95 30.35 3.30
CA ASP A 352 9.92 29.51 2.08
C ASP A 352 9.48 28.07 2.37
N PHE A 353 9.59 27.60 3.64
CA PHE A 353 9.22 26.24 4.03
C PHE A 353 7.76 26.08 4.49
N ASP A 354 6.96 27.15 4.46
CA ASP A 354 5.51 27.15 4.70
C ASP A 354 4.83 28.06 3.69
N GLY A 355 4.61 27.58 2.48
CA GLY A 355 4.02 28.34 1.39
C GLY A 355 4.30 27.74 0.02
N VAL A 356 3.89 28.48 -1.01
CA VAL A 356 3.99 28.07 -2.40
C VAL A 356 5.32 28.51 -3.01
N LYS A 357 6.03 27.56 -3.64
CA LYS A 357 7.24 27.85 -4.43
C LYS A 357 7.19 27.17 -5.77
N GLN A 358 7.56 27.87 -6.83
CA GLN A 358 7.59 27.37 -8.19
C GLN A 358 9.02 27.23 -8.66
N PHE A 359 9.26 26.12 -9.37
CA PHE A 359 10.54 25.78 -9.99
C PHE A 359 10.32 25.48 -11.47
N LYS A 360 11.32 25.79 -12.29
CA LYS A 360 11.34 25.43 -13.70
C LYS A 360 12.59 24.61 -13.98
N TYR A 361 12.40 23.49 -14.64
CA TYR A 361 13.46 22.56 -14.97
C TYR A 361 13.43 22.23 -16.46
N SER A 362 14.61 22.02 -17.05
CA SER A 362 14.77 21.34 -18.33
C SER A 362 14.66 19.81 -18.16
N LEU A 363 14.50 19.08 -19.26
CA LEU A 363 14.52 17.61 -19.22
C LEU A 363 15.82 17.05 -18.65
N ASP A 364 16.97 17.65 -18.98
CA ASP A 364 18.28 17.22 -18.48
C ASP A 364 18.40 17.37 -16.94
N GLU A 365 17.65 18.30 -16.35
CA GLU A 365 17.60 18.48 -14.91
C GLU A 365 16.59 17.54 -14.21
N ILE A 366 15.56 17.07 -14.93
CA ILE A 366 14.56 16.14 -14.43
C ILE A 366 15.02 14.68 -14.54
N LEU A 367 15.73 14.36 -15.63
CA LEU A 367 16.13 12.99 -15.97
C LEU A 367 17.62 12.80 -15.68
N GLU A 368 17.96 11.98 -14.68
CA GLU A 368 19.38 11.71 -14.37
C GLU A 368 20.07 10.82 -15.43
N ASN A 369 19.35 9.81 -15.95
CA ASN A 369 19.85 8.86 -16.94
C ASN A 369 18.71 8.50 -17.91
N PRO A 370 18.42 9.37 -18.91
CA PRO A 370 17.31 9.14 -19.82
C PRO A 370 17.51 7.86 -20.64
N ILE A 371 16.50 7.00 -20.70
CA ILE A 371 16.53 5.76 -21.48
C ILE A 371 16.31 5.99 -22.98
N GLU A 372 15.76 7.16 -23.35
CA GLU A 372 15.39 7.50 -24.71
C GLU A 372 15.89 8.90 -25.11
N THR A 373 15.70 9.27 -26.37
CA THR A 373 16.05 10.59 -26.87
C THR A 373 15.08 11.67 -26.40
N ILE A 374 15.52 12.92 -26.32
CA ILE A 374 14.71 14.09 -25.93
C ILE A 374 13.46 14.22 -26.81
N GLU A 375 13.57 13.90 -28.11
CA GLU A 375 12.44 13.92 -29.04
C GLU A 375 11.33 12.94 -28.61
N ARG A 376 11.68 11.77 -28.04
CA ARG A 376 10.70 10.80 -27.53
C ARG A 376 10.00 11.28 -26.28
N TYR A 377 10.73 11.92 -25.36
CA TYR A 377 10.08 12.55 -24.19
C TYR A 377 9.12 13.67 -24.62
N ASN A 378 9.52 14.48 -25.62
CA ASN A 378 8.61 15.50 -26.15
C ASN A 378 7.40 14.90 -26.87
N ALA A 379 7.54 13.72 -27.49
CA ALA A 379 6.45 13.02 -28.16
C ALA A 379 5.38 12.48 -27.20
N VAL A 380 5.66 12.38 -25.89
CA VAL A 380 4.65 12.14 -24.84
C VAL A 380 3.55 13.20 -24.91
N GLY A 381 3.91 14.43 -25.26
CA GLY A 381 3.00 15.60 -25.29
C GLY A 381 2.78 16.23 -23.92
N PRO A 382 2.14 17.40 -23.87
CA PRO A 382 1.92 18.13 -22.63
C PRO A 382 0.97 17.39 -21.69
N PHE A 383 1.30 17.37 -20.38
CA PHE A 383 0.43 16.85 -19.33
C PHE A 383 0.56 17.68 -18.06
N SER A 384 -0.43 17.57 -17.18
CA SER A 384 -0.40 18.16 -15.85
C SER A 384 -0.54 17.09 -14.78
N LEU A 385 0.03 17.38 -13.62
CA LEU A 385 0.06 16.53 -12.45
C LEU A 385 -0.41 17.34 -11.25
N LYS A 386 -1.27 16.75 -10.41
CA LYS A 386 -1.65 17.30 -9.11
C LYS A 386 -1.66 16.18 -8.09
N MET A 387 -0.81 16.27 -7.08
CA MET A 387 -0.68 15.28 -6.02
C MET A 387 -0.65 15.91 -4.64
N TYR A 388 -1.34 15.28 -3.70
CA TYR A 388 -1.28 15.60 -2.28
C TYR A 388 -0.44 14.54 -1.58
N TYR A 389 0.62 14.95 -0.92
CA TYR A 389 1.37 14.10 -0.01
C TYR A 389 0.82 14.25 1.40
N ILE A 390 0.46 13.13 2.01
CA ILE A 390 -0.16 13.07 3.34
C ILE A 390 0.58 12.05 4.19
N LYS A 391 1.17 12.48 5.30
CA LYS A 391 1.79 11.57 6.27
C LYS A 391 0.71 10.78 7.00
N ASN A 392 0.93 9.49 7.11
CA ASN A 392 0.05 8.55 7.83
C ASN A 392 0.49 8.28 9.28
N GLN A 393 1.64 8.80 9.70
CA GLN A 393 2.20 8.64 11.05
C GLN A 393 2.57 9.99 11.66
N LYS A 394 2.51 10.07 13.00
CA LYS A 394 3.02 11.24 13.73
C LYS A 394 4.52 11.37 13.52
N SER A 395 4.98 12.61 13.36
CA SER A 395 6.41 12.89 13.30
C SER A 395 6.99 12.98 14.70
N THR A 396 8.19 12.46 14.88
CA THR A 396 9.03 12.69 16.05
C THR A 396 9.92 13.92 15.89
N VAL A 397 9.94 14.52 14.70
CA VAL A 397 10.76 15.70 14.40
C VAL A 397 10.04 16.94 14.88
N GLU A 398 10.65 17.67 15.80
CA GLU A 398 10.09 18.79 16.54
C GLU A 398 9.61 19.99 15.70
N ILE A 399 10.19 20.22 14.53
CA ILE A 399 9.80 21.33 13.64
C ILE A 399 8.62 20.99 12.72
N VAL A 400 8.11 19.76 12.77
CA VAL A 400 7.00 19.32 11.92
C VAL A 400 5.67 19.65 12.61
N LYS A 401 4.71 20.18 11.82
CA LYS A 401 3.36 20.48 12.30
C LYS A 401 2.63 19.21 12.76
N GLU A 402 1.86 19.35 13.83
CA GLU A 402 0.91 18.33 14.27
C GLU A 402 -0.44 18.52 13.58
N PHE A 403 -0.97 17.46 12.99
CA PHE A 403 -2.26 17.46 12.31
C PHE A 403 -3.23 16.43 12.90
N LYS A 404 -4.55 16.71 12.78
CA LYS A 404 -5.60 15.78 13.21
C LYS A 404 -5.62 14.53 12.30
N SER A 405 -5.26 13.38 12.83
CA SER A 405 -5.02 12.14 12.07
C SER A 405 -6.27 11.51 11.44
N ARG A 406 -7.49 11.71 11.98
CA ARG A 406 -8.71 10.99 11.54
C ARG A 406 -9.13 11.31 10.10
N LYS A 407 -9.22 12.62 9.73
CA LYS A 407 -9.64 13.04 8.39
C LYS A 407 -8.60 12.68 7.33
N ARG A 408 -7.30 12.81 7.65
CA ARG A 408 -6.19 12.45 6.77
C ARG A 408 -6.18 10.94 6.45
N LYS A 409 -6.41 10.10 7.47
CA LYS A 409 -6.49 8.65 7.30
C LYS A 409 -7.68 8.24 6.43
N GLN A 410 -8.83 8.91 6.62
CA GLN A 410 -10.00 8.69 5.78
C GLN A 410 -9.73 9.09 4.31
N LEU A 411 -9.10 10.25 4.06
CA LEU A 411 -8.75 10.69 2.71
C LEU A 411 -7.81 9.70 2.01
N LEU A 412 -6.80 9.18 2.72
CA LEU A 412 -5.90 8.17 2.16
C LEU A 412 -6.64 6.87 1.86
N ASN A 413 -7.54 6.41 2.73
CA ASN A 413 -8.33 5.20 2.49
C ASN A 413 -9.28 5.34 1.30
N ASP A 414 -9.89 6.52 1.12
CA ASP A 414 -10.88 6.73 0.06
C ASP A 414 -10.25 7.08 -1.30
N PHE A 415 -9.08 7.73 -1.32
CA PHE A 415 -8.53 8.35 -2.52
C PHE A 415 -7.06 8.06 -2.83
N SER A 416 -6.34 7.27 -2.02
CA SER A 416 -4.91 7.00 -2.26
C SER A 416 -4.63 6.42 -3.65
N GLY A 417 -3.37 6.53 -4.06
CA GLY A 417 -2.89 6.13 -5.37
C GLY A 417 -2.88 7.28 -6.39
N ILE A 418 -2.12 7.10 -7.45
CA ILE A 418 -1.98 8.07 -8.54
C ILE A 418 -2.84 7.61 -9.71
N LYS A 419 -3.82 8.43 -10.07
CA LYS A 419 -4.81 8.12 -11.10
C LYS A 419 -4.50 8.88 -12.39
N ILE A 420 -4.69 8.26 -13.54
CA ILE A 420 -4.60 8.92 -14.84
C ILE A 420 -5.99 9.37 -15.26
N TYR A 421 -6.09 10.62 -15.68
CA TYR A 421 -7.30 11.20 -16.25
C TYR A 421 -7.04 11.63 -17.68
N ARG A 422 -7.86 11.14 -18.61
CA ARG A 422 -7.87 11.59 -20.00
C ARG A 422 -9.12 12.39 -20.25
N ASP A 423 -8.95 13.65 -20.68
CA ASP A 423 -10.06 14.56 -20.96
C ASP A 423 -11.07 14.60 -19.79
N SER A 424 -10.56 14.77 -18.56
CA SER A 424 -11.30 14.80 -17.28
C SER A 424 -11.88 13.47 -16.78
N PHE A 425 -11.66 12.34 -17.48
CA PHE A 425 -12.12 11.03 -17.02
C PHE A 425 -10.99 10.09 -16.69
N LYS A 426 -11.18 9.35 -15.60
CA LYS A 426 -10.24 8.33 -15.14
C LYS A 426 -10.03 7.23 -16.19
N VAL A 427 -8.76 6.97 -16.50
CA VAL A 427 -8.31 5.80 -17.27
C VAL A 427 -8.13 4.65 -16.30
N ARG A 428 -8.98 3.63 -16.41
CA ARG A 428 -8.89 2.44 -15.55
C ARG A 428 -7.77 1.53 -16.02
N PRO A 429 -7.13 0.74 -15.12
CA PRO A 429 -7.32 0.68 -13.66
C PRO A 429 -6.27 1.47 -12.86
N TYR A 430 -5.59 2.45 -13.45
CA TYR A 430 -4.46 3.17 -12.82
C TYR A 430 -4.85 3.82 -11.48
N GLY A 431 -4.05 3.50 -10.44
CA GLY A 431 -4.23 3.99 -9.08
C GLY A 431 -5.40 3.36 -8.32
N ASP A 432 -6.00 2.27 -8.85
CA ASP A 432 -6.96 1.45 -8.13
C ASP A 432 -6.25 0.34 -7.32
N GLU A 433 -6.89 -0.13 -6.25
CA GLU A 433 -6.37 -1.25 -5.46
C GLU A 433 -6.07 -2.47 -6.34
N GLY A 434 -4.93 -3.11 -6.11
CA GLY A 434 -4.46 -4.27 -6.86
C GLY A 434 -3.21 -3.97 -7.69
N GLN A 435 -3.04 -4.68 -8.80
CA GLN A 435 -1.82 -4.67 -9.62
C GLN A 435 -1.43 -3.28 -10.15
N PHE A 436 -2.39 -2.43 -10.44
CA PHE A 436 -2.17 -1.09 -11.01
C PHE A 436 -2.17 0.04 -9.98
N PHE A 437 -2.14 -0.29 -8.68
CA PHE A 437 -2.05 0.72 -7.64
C PHE A 437 -0.72 1.49 -7.70
N ASP A 438 0.37 0.78 -7.88
CA ASP A 438 1.74 1.32 -7.95
C ASP A 438 2.34 1.21 -9.36
N TRP A 439 1.61 1.66 -10.38
CA TRP A 439 2.01 1.60 -11.77
C TRP A 439 3.25 2.43 -12.13
N ILE A 440 3.67 3.35 -11.25
CA ILE A 440 4.90 4.15 -11.37
C ILE A 440 6.10 3.46 -10.67
N ASN A 441 5.92 2.29 -10.04
CA ASN A 441 6.93 1.53 -9.32
C ASN A 441 7.56 2.29 -8.12
N LEU A 442 6.78 3.07 -7.39
CA LEU A 442 7.25 3.83 -6.22
C LEU A 442 7.68 2.91 -5.08
N SER A 443 6.97 1.80 -4.85
CA SER A 443 7.31 0.81 -3.81
C SER A 443 8.70 0.21 -4.02
N LEU A 444 9.08 -0.06 -5.28
CA LEU A 444 10.41 -0.55 -5.61
C LEU A 444 11.50 0.50 -5.29
N ARG A 445 11.21 1.79 -5.54
CA ARG A 445 12.11 2.89 -5.20
C ARG A 445 12.30 3.01 -3.67
N VAL A 446 11.23 2.85 -2.90
CA VAL A 446 11.29 2.80 -1.42
C VAL A 446 12.13 1.62 -0.93
N GLN A 447 11.97 0.43 -1.52
CA GLN A 447 12.76 -0.76 -1.16
C GLN A 447 14.26 -0.57 -1.43
N LYS A 448 14.61 0.05 -2.56
CA LYS A 448 16.01 0.34 -2.91
C LYS A 448 16.64 1.42 -2.01
N SER A 449 15.84 2.29 -1.42
CA SER A 449 16.30 3.37 -0.55
C SER A 449 15.32 3.62 0.61
N PRO A 450 15.34 2.79 1.66
CA PRO A 450 14.39 2.88 2.78
C PRO A 450 14.73 3.96 3.82
N ALA A 451 15.53 4.95 3.44
CA ALA A 451 16.00 5.98 4.36
C ALA A 451 14.86 6.91 4.83
N ALA A 452 14.94 7.39 6.08
CA ALA A 452 14.07 8.47 6.56
C ALA A 452 14.41 9.80 5.88
N ALA A 453 13.45 10.73 5.82
CA ALA A 453 13.67 12.03 5.20
C ALA A 453 14.73 12.90 5.92
N SER A 454 14.98 12.64 7.19
CA SER A 454 16.05 13.27 8.00
C SER A 454 17.39 12.52 7.96
N HIS A 455 17.50 11.42 7.19
CA HIS A 455 18.71 10.62 7.11
C HIS A 455 19.84 11.39 6.41
N GLU A 456 21.06 11.23 6.89
CA GLU A 456 22.21 12.03 6.45
C GLU A 456 22.57 11.85 4.98
N SER A 457 22.66 10.61 4.52
CA SER A 457 23.13 10.24 3.18
C SER A 457 22.13 9.44 2.35
N GLY A 458 21.10 8.84 2.97
CA GLY A 458 20.10 8.04 2.26
C GLY A 458 19.07 8.91 1.54
N ASN A 459 18.56 8.48 0.42
CA ASN A 459 17.47 9.16 -0.29
C ASN A 459 16.13 8.64 0.20
N TRP A 460 15.34 9.51 0.87
CA TRP A 460 13.96 9.19 1.18
C TRP A 460 13.13 9.11 -0.10
N ARG A 461 12.24 8.13 -0.18
CA ARG A 461 11.33 7.94 -1.29
C ARG A 461 9.89 7.90 -0.80
N VAL A 462 9.00 8.52 -1.55
CA VAL A 462 7.57 8.56 -1.22
C VAL A 462 6.93 7.22 -1.54
N SER A 463 6.05 6.75 -0.64
CA SER A 463 5.26 5.53 -0.85
C SER A 463 3.93 5.84 -1.55
N PRO A 464 3.43 4.98 -2.46
CA PRO A 464 2.20 5.22 -3.21
C PRO A 464 0.97 5.40 -2.31
N ASN A 465 0.93 4.75 -1.13
CA ASN A 465 -0.16 4.87 -0.16
C ASN A 465 -0.16 6.19 0.65
N GLN A 466 0.83 7.05 0.45
CA GLN A 466 0.93 8.39 1.03
C GLN A 466 0.53 9.49 0.05
N LEU A 467 0.19 9.12 -1.18
CA LEU A 467 -0.16 10.04 -2.26
C LEU A 467 -1.62 9.91 -2.65
N ILE A 468 -2.26 11.05 -2.85
CA ILE A 468 -3.52 11.18 -3.56
C ILE A 468 -3.20 12.00 -4.81
N GLY A 469 -3.18 11.35 -5.97
CA GLY A 469 -2.64 11.97 -7.18
C GLY A 469 -3.56 11.85 -8.39
N SER A 470 -3.51 12.87 -9.25
CA SER A 470 -4.10 12.89 -10.57
C SER A 470 -3.10 13.35 -11.60
N VAL A 471 -2.97 12.60 -12.69
CA VAL A 471 -2.21 12.99 -13.87
C VAL A 471 -3.20 13.19 -15.00
N SER A 472 -3.24 14.39 -15.58
CA SER A 472 -4.19 14.77 -16.64
C SER A 472 -3.50 14.78 -17.98
N ILE A 473 -4.03 13.99 -18.92
CA ILE A 473 -3.62 13.90 -20.32
C ILE A 473 -4.81 14.15 -21.22
N SER A 474 -4.56 14.43 -22.49
CA SER A 474 -5.61 14.67 -23.48
C SER A 474 -5.46 13.77 -24.70
N ARG A 475 -6.56 13.28 -25.23
CA ARG A 475 -6.60 12.58 -26.53
C ARG A 475 -6.00 13.41 -27.66
N MET A 476 -6.19 14.72 -27.62
CA MET A 476 -5.74 15.65 -28.66
C MET A 476 -4.24 15.94 -28.57
N HIS A 477 -3.71 16.03 -27.36
CA HIS A 477 -2.33 16.49 -27.13
C HIS A 477 -1.35 15.36 -26.82
N ASN A 478 -1.86 14.17 -26.44
CA ASN A 478 -1.06 12.97 -26.14
C ASN A 478 -1.45 11.78 -27.04
N PRO A 479 -1.37 11.91 -28.39
CA PRO A 479 -1.88 10.88 -29.32
C PRO A 479 -1.07 9.59 -29.27
N LYS A 480 0.15 9.61 -28.71
CA LYS A 480 1.02 8.43 -28.55
C LYS A 480 0.68 7.61 -27.30
N LEU A 481 0.11 8.23 -26.29
CA LEU A 481 -0.41 7.55 -25.12
C LEU A 481 -1.82 7.03 -25.41
N GLN A 482 -1.93 5.83 -25.99
CA GLN A 482 -3.20 5.28 -26.46
C GLN A 482 -3.81 4.30 -25.43
N ASP A 483 -5.13 4.35 -25.28
CA ASP A 483 -5.85 3.36 -24.48
C ASP A 483 -5.90 2.01 -25.22
N THR A 484 -5.84 0.91 -24.44
CA THR A 484 -6.06 -0.43 -24.99
C THR A 484 -7.48 -0.59 -25.57
N ALA A 485 -7.68 -1.61 -26.41
CA ALA A 485 -8.97 -1.82 -27.11
C ALA A 485 -10.13 -2.04 -26.13
N ASN A 486 -9.90 -2.70 -25.01
CA ASN A 486 -10.86 -2.95 -23.94
C ASN A 486 -11.01 -1.77 -22.94
N ARG A 487 -10.27 -0.66 -23.13
CA ARG A 487 -10.23 0.51 -22.23
C ARG A 487 -9.75 0.20 -20.79
N GLU A 488 -9.02 -0.88 -20.62
CA GLU A 488 -8.37 -1.25 -19.36
C GLU A 488 -6.86 -1.13 -19.51
N GLY A 489 -6.37 0.08 -19.27
CA GLY A 489 -4.96 0.42 -19.37
C GLY A 489 -4.60 1.16 -20.65
N MET A 490 -3.33 1.48 -20.75
CA MET A 490 -2.70 2.16 -21.89
C MET A 490 -1.77 1.19 -22.61
N SER A 491 -1.57 1.41 -23.91
CA SER A 491 -0.61 0.65 -24.70
C SER A 491 0.80 0.90 -24.18
N LEU A 492 1.51 -0.18 -23.84
CA LEU A 492 2.89 -0.12 -23.38
C LEU A 492 3.81 0.08 -24.59
N ASN A 493 4.23 1.32 -24.80
CA ASN A 493 5.17 1.73 -25.84
C ASN A 493 6.27 2.59 -25.22
N SER A 494 7.30 2.95 -26.00
CA SER A 494 8.41 3.74 -25.50
C SER A 494 7.98 5.12 -24.99
N GLU A 495 6.95 5.73 -25.55
CA GLU A 495 6.43 7.01 -25.06
C GLU A 495 5.74 6.85 -23.70
N TYR A 496 5.13 5.67 -23.42
CA TYR A 496 4.62 5.34 -22.09
C TYR A 496 5.75 5.19 -21.06
N ASP A 497 6.86 4.55 -21.44
CA ASP A 497 8.03 4.42 -20.56
C ASP A 497 8.65 5.80 -20.27
N CYS A 498 8.79 6.67 -21.29
CA CYS A 498 9.20 8.06 -21.11
C CYS A 498 8.26 8.84 -20.16
N PHE A 499 6.95 8.60 -20.26
CA PHE A 499 5.95 9.21 -19.39
C PHE A 499 6.15 8.79 -17.92
N ILE A 500 6.41 7.51 -17.66
CA ILE A 500 6.73 7.01 -16.31
C ILE A 500 7.99 7.68 -15.76
N GLU A 501 9.05 7.77 -16.54
CA GLU A 501 10.31 8.40 -16.11
C GLU A 501 10.12 9.89 -15.79
N LEU A 502 9.37 10.63 -16.61
CA LEU A 502 9.05 12.02 -16.32
C LEU A 502 8.33 12.18 -14.98
N LEU A 503 7.34 11.31 -14.69
CA LEU A 503 6.63 11.33 -13.41
C LEU A 503 7.56 11.00 -12.24
N GLN A 504 8.44 10.01 -12.40
CA GLN A 504 9.43 9.66 -11.37
C GLN A 504 10.41 10.81 -11.14
N GLY A 505 10.91 11.46 -12.18
CA GLY A 505 11.80 12.61 -12.08
C GLY A 505 11.15 13.81 -11.38
N ILE A 506 9.87 14.10 -11.67
CA ILE A 506 9.10 15.14 -10.97
C ILE A 506 8.99 14.81 -9.47
N LEU A 507 8.69 13.56 -9.13
CA LEU A 507 8.61 13.11 -7.74
C LEU A 507 9.97 13.18 -7.03
N GLU A 508 11.08 12.94 -7.71
CA GLU A 508 12.42 13.10 -7.15
C GLU A 508 12.73 14.54 -6.73
N LYS A 509 12.27 15.52 -7.50
CA LYS A 509 12.43 16.94 -7.13
C LYS A 509 11.63 17.28 -5.87
N PHE A 510 10.42 16.75 -5.73
CA PHE A 510 9.64 16.86 -4.49
C PHE A 510 10.31 16.14 -3.30
N GLU A 511 10.80 14.92 -3.51
CA GLU A 511 11.48 14.13 -2.48
C GLU A 511 12.74 14.84 -1.97
N TYR A 512 13.52 15.43 -2.88
CA TYR A 512 14.69 16.22 -2.55
C TYR A 512 14.32 17.49 -1.76
N ASP A 513 13.29 18.21 -2.20
CA ASP A 513 12.81 19.42 -1.54
C ASP A 513 12.37 19.15 -0.09
N ARG A 514 11.61 18.10 0.11
CA ARG A 514 11.15 17.69 1.45
C ARG A 514 12.31 17.28 2.35
N GLN A 515 13.30 16.56 1.82
CA GLN A 515 14.46 16.12 2.59
C GLN A 515 15.34 17.27 3.05
N TYR A 516 15.43 18.34 2.26
CA TYR A 516 16.39 19.41 2.48
C TYR A 516 16.32 19.99 3.91
N ALA A 517 15.19 20.56 4.30
CA ALA A 517 15.06 21.16 5.63
C ALA A 517 15.12 20.13 6.77
N LEU A 518 14.59 18.92 6.55
CA LEU A 518 14.61 17.87 7.58
C LEU A 518 16.01 17.32 7.82
N ARG A 519 16.85 17.23 6.79
CA ARG A 519 18.27 16.86 6.91
C ARG A 519 19.07 17.92 7.65
N GLU A 520 18.87 19.18 7.27
CA GLU A 520 19.54 20.30 7.94
C GLU A 520 19.15 20.36 9.41
N PHE A 521 17.87 20.11 9.75
CA PHE A 521 17.42 20.05 11.13
C PHE A 521 18.08 18.90 11.91
N ALA A 522 18.09 17.70 11.33
CA ALA A 522 18.73 16.55 11.96
C ALA A 522 20.26 16.74 12.12
N ALA A 523 20.91 17.39 11.16
CA ALA A 523 22.33 17.73 11.26
C ALA A 523 22.59 18.76 12.39
N TRP A 524 21.72 19.76 12.50
CA TRP A 524 21.81 20.75 13.58
C TRP A 524 21.54 20.12 14.95
N GLU A 525 20.54 19.27 15.09
CA GLU A 525 20.23 18.56 16.34
C GLU A 525 21.40 17.65 16.77
N ARG A 526 22.01 16.90 15.82
CA ARG A 526 23.20 16.08 16.09
C ARG A 526 24.40 16.91 16.56
N ALA A 527 24.59 18.10 15.95
CA ALA A 527 25.65 19.00 16.37
C ALA A 527 25.45 19.51 17.81
N LYS A 528 24.19 19.78 18.20
CA LYS A 528 23.86 20.17 19.59
C LYS A 528 24.11 19.02 20.57
N LYS A 529 23.65 17.82 20.25
CA LYS A 529 23.88 16.62 21.05
C LYS A 529 25.39 16.34 21.22
N LYS A 530 26.17 16.47 20.15
CA LYS A 530 27.62 16.29 20.21
C LYS A 530 28.29 17.35 21.08
N ALA A 531 27.90 18.63 20.94
CA ALA A 531 28.48 19.71 21.75
C ALA A 531 28.20 19.54 23.25
N HIS A 532 26.99 19.06 23.60
CA HIS A 532 26.62 18.71 24.98
C HIS A 532 27.49 17.55 25.51
N ASP A 533 27.65 16.49 24.75
CA ASP A 533 28.49 15.34 25.08
C ASP A 533 29.96 15.74 25.28
N ASP A 534 30.51 16.58 24.39
CA ASP A 534 31.88 17.06 24.46
C ASP A 534 32.10 17.92 25.71
N LYS A 535 31.10 18.77 26.08
CA LYS A 535 31.11 19.55 27.31
C LYS A 535 31.11 18.64 28.54
N ALA A 536 30.23 17.66 28.59
CA ALA A 536 30.17 16.68 29.67
C ALA A 536 31.51 15.91 29.83
N GLN A 537 32.14 15.53 28.72
CA GLN A 537 33.47 14.89 28.72
C GLN A 537 34.55 15.80 29.28
N GLN A 538 34.61 17.07 28.91
CA GLN A 538 35.56 18.05 29.41
C GLN A 538 35.42 18.24 30.95
N ILE A 539 34.19 18.39 31.44
CA ILE A 539 33.90 18.48 32.86
C ILE A 539 34.42 17.23 33.62
N TYR A 540 34.13 16.05 33.07
CA TYR A 540 34.63 14.79 33.68
C TYR A 540 36.16 14.72 33.76
N GLU A 541 36.82 15.04 32.64
CA GLU A 541 38.30 15.05 32.62
C GLU A 541 38.92 16.06 33.60
N GLN A 542 38.29 17.21 33.72
CA GLN A 542 38.72 18.23 34.71
C GLN A 542 38.59 17.70 36.15
N VAL A 543 37.42 17.11 36.47
CA VAL A 543 37.17 16.54 37.82
C VAL A 543 38.15 15.37 38.11
N MET A 544 38.45 14.54 37.12
CA MET A 544 39.43 13.45 37.32
C MET A 544 40.84 13.98 37.56
N ARG A 545 41.27 15.03 36.84
CA ARG A 545 42.57 15.67 37.06
C ARG A 545 42.62 16.34 38.44
N GLU A 546 41.58 16.98 38.92
CA GLU A 546 41.49 17.56 40.26
C GLU A 546 41.57 16.47 41.34
N ARG A 547 40.92 15.31 41.17
CA ARG A 547 41.00 14.15 42.07
C ARG A 547 42.41 13.55 42.10
N GLU A 548 43.08 13.42 40.98
CA GLU A 548 44.44 12.93 40.88
C GLU A 548 45.42 13.91 41.58
N ASN A 549 45.25 15.21 41.32
CA ASN A 549 46.04 16.23 41.97
C ASN A 549 45.79 16.29 43.50
N LYS A 550 44.57 16.03 43.96
CA LYS A 550 44.24 15.93 45.38
C LYS A 550 44.85 14.71 46.03
N LYS A 551 44.80 13.53 45.38
CA LYS A 551 45.49 12.30 45.83
C LYS A 551 46.99 12.48 45.85
N ALA A 552 47.57 13.14 44.87
CA ALA A 552 49.03 13.45 44.87
C ALA A 552 49.41 14.43 46.01
N LYS A 553 48.56 15.44 46.31
CA LYS A 553 48.81 16.33 47.46
C LYS A 553 48.65 15.63 48.81
N ASP A 554 47.70 14.74 48.96
CA ASP A 554 47.50 13.93 50.19
C ASP A 554 48.60 12.94 50.41
N VAL A 555 49.28 12.38 49.39
CA VAL A 555 50.47 11.53 49.48
C VAL A 555 51.69 12.38 49.86
N PHE A 556 51.79 13.66 49.43
CA PHE A 556 52.91 14.54 49.81
C PHE A 556 52.70 15.21 51.15
N SER A 557 51.47 15.40 51.66
CA SER A 557 51.20 15.99 52.98
C SER A 557 51.34 15.04 54.15
N GLY A 558 51.63 13.76 53.89
CA GLY A 558 51.97 12.78 54.93
C GLY A 558 53.41 12.95 55.54
N VAL A 559 54.25 13.90 55.06
CA VAL A 559 55.57 14.13 55.50
C VAL A 559 55.84 15.64 55.64
N SER A 560 55.21 16.32 56.58
CA SER A 560 55.81 17.43 57.38
C SER A 560 54.78 18.07 58.28
N ASN A 561 55.05 18.06 59.53
CA ASN A 561 54.46 18.83 60.62
C ASN A 561 54.82 20.32 60.50
N GLY A 562 53.88 21.24 60.75
CA GLY A 562 54.16 22.48 61.42
C GLY A 562 54.11 23.74 60.54
N GLY A 563 53.28 24.69 60.95
CA GLY A 563 53.52 26.11 60.85
C GLY A 563 52.65 26.97 59.94
N ASP A 564 51.62 27.48 60.55
CA ASP A 564 51.14 28.87 60.57
C ASP A 564 51.04 29.75 59.29
N GLY A 565 49.87 30.32 59.07
CA GLY A 565 49.61 31.70 58.78
C GLY A 565 49.64 32.22 57.35
N SER A 566 48.51 32.67 56.98
CA SER A 566 48.13 33.94 56.29
C SER A 566 47.67 33.89 54.83
N THR A 567 46.43 34.30 54.72
CA THR A 567 45.88 35.31 53.84
C THR A 567 46.20 35.27 52.32
N GLY A 568 45.19 35.05 51.53
CA GLY A 568 44.81 35.91 50.47
C GLY A 568 45.20 35.56 49.06
N LYS A 569 44.34 35.20 48.29
CA LYS A 569 43.78 35.91 47.13
C LYS A 569 42.83 35.00 46.38
N ASP A 570 41.69 35.56 46.17
CA ASP A 570 40.59 35.06 45.35
C ASP A 570 41.02 35.16 43.87
N ASP A 571 41.48 34.07 43.29
CA ASP A 571 41.57 33.90 41.86
C ASP A 571 40.34 33.10 41.45
N GLY A 572 39.46 33.74 40.64
CA GLY A 572 38.24 33.18 40.17
C GLY A 572 38.44 31.94 39.32
N GLU A 573 38.59 30.79 39.96
CA GLU A 573 38.41 29.49 39.35
C GLU A 573 36.92 29.18 39.29
N ASP A 574 36.39 29.02 38.09
CA ASP A 574 35.04 28.53 37.86
C ASP A 574 34.85 27.22 38.61
N ARG A 575 34.23 27.30 39.81
CA ARG A 575 33.85 26.10 40.57
C ARG A 575 32.74 25.39 39.83
N ILE A 576 33.02 24.21 39.27
CA ILE A 576 32.03 23.30 38.68
C ILE A 576 30.93 23.08 39.72
N SER A 577 29.68 23.32 39.37
CA SER A 577 28.55 23.06 40.25
C SER A 577 28.33 21.58 40.51
N GLU A 578 27.79 21.23 41.68
CA GLU A 578 27.45 19.82 41.99
C GLU A 578 26.44 19.23 41.03
N GLU A 579 25.67 20.08 40.41
CA GLU A 579 24.65 19.77 39.38
C GLU A 579 25.33 19.45 38.05
N ASP A 580 26.29 20.26 37.58
CA ASP A 580 27.09 20.01 36.36
C ASP A 580 27.88 18.67 36.48
N LEU A 581 28.30 18.32 37.70
CA LEU A 581 28.99 17.05 37.94
C LEU A 581 28.04 15.85 37.87
N LYS A 582 26.84 15.95 38.40
CA LYS A 582 25.82 14.92 38.32
C LYS A 582 25.38 14.68 36.86
N ASP A 583 25.18 15.73 36.10
CA ASP A 583 24.81 15.67 34.70
C ASP A 583 25.92 15.08 33.82
N ALA A 584 27.17 15.46 34.07
CA ALA A 584 28.32 14.85 33.40
C ALA A 584 28.47 13.34 33.72
N ILE A 585 28.24 12.94 34.97
CA ILE A 585 28.30 11.52 35.38
C ILE A 585 27.15 10.71 34.73
N VAL A 586 25.91 11.27 34.67
CA VAL A 586 24.77 10.63 34.04
C VAL A 586 24.97 10.51 32.51
N THR A 587 25.48 11.58 31.87
CA THR A 587 25.75 11.58 30.43
C THR A 587 26.85 10.61 30.04
N LEU A 588 27.90 10.51 30.84
CA LEU A 588 29.02 9.57 30.63
C LEU A 588 28.68 8.13 31.03
N GLY A 589 27.83 7.95 32.06
CA GLY A 589 27.25 6.67 32.39
C GLY A 589 26.45 6.10 31.21
N LYS A 590 25.60 6.93 30.61
CA LYS A 590 24.86 6.59 29.36
C LYS A 590 25.79 6.41 28.16
N LYS A 591 26.87 7.17 28.03
CA LYS A 591 27.87 7.00 26.96
C LYS A 591 28.65 5.70 27.10
N ASN A 592 28.91 5.23 28.34
CA ASN A 592 29.44 3.89 28.61
C ASN A 592 28.39 2.77 28.36
N GLU A 593 27.13 3.04 28.64
CA GLU A 593 26.01 2.20 28.23
C GLU A 593 25.79 2.25 26.69
N ASN A 594 25.99 3.42 26.07
CA ASN A 594 25.97 3.62 24.60
C ASN A 594 27.26 3.26 23.87
N LYS A 595 28.33 2.86 24.61
CA LYS A 595 29.63 2.48 24.01
C LYS A 595 29.55 1.18 23.21
N THR A 596 28.43 0.57 23.22
CA THR A 596 28.13 -0.57 22.38
C THR A 596 27.13 -0.15 21.28
N SER A 597 27.65 0.12 20.06
CA SER A 597 26.86 -0.05 18.85
C SER A 597 26.11 -1.39 18.85
N THR A 598 26.57 -2.29 19.68
CA THR A 598 26.06 -3.59 20.11
C THR A 598 24.70 -3.51 20.80
N GLU A 599 24.53 -2.58 21.78
CA GLU A 599 23.24 -2.46 22.51
C GLU A 599 22.18 -1.78 21.67
N GLN A 600 22.53 -0.82 20.83
CA GLN A 600 21.59 -0.25 19.87
C GLN A 600 21.14 -1.31 18.85
N LEU A 601 22.03 -2.17 18.38
CA LEU A 601 21.68 -3.26 17.49
C LEU A 601 20.85 -4.33 18.20
N MET A 602 21.15 -4.64 19.46
CA MET A 602 20.33 -5.51 20.30
C MET A 602 18.97 -4.88 20.64
N MET A 603 18.88 -3.57 20.82
CA MET A 603 17.61 -2.86 20.96
C MET A 603 16.78 -2.95 19.67
N VAL A 604 17.42 -2.83 18.50
CA VAL A 604 16.76 -3.00 17.21
C VAL A 604 16.30 -4.45 17.02
N LEU A 605 17.11 -5.43 17.40
CA LEU A 605 16.74 -6.85 17.33
C LEU A 605 15.66 -7.22 18.35
N SER A 606 15.72 -6.64 19.57
CA SER A 606 14.64 -6.79 20.57
C SER A 606 13.37 -6.09 20.13
N ALA A 607 13.46 -4.90 19.51
CA ALA A 607 12.33 -4.22 18.90
C ALA A 607 11.74 -5.02 17.72
N ALA A 608 12.57 -5.66 16.90
CA ALA A 608 12.12 -6.58 15.84
C ALA A 608 11.42 -7.81 16.43
N GLY A 609 11.91 -8.36 17.54
CA GLY A 609 11.26 -9.43 18.28
C GLY A 609 9.90 -9.02 18.86
N VAL A 610 9.79 -7.81 19.45
CA VAL A 610 8.53 -7.25 19.94
C VAL A 610 7.58 -6.94 18.78
N MET A 611 8.06 -6.44 17.64
CA MET A 611 7.24 -6.28 16.44
C MET A 611 6.76 -7.63 15.90
N ALA A 612 7.63 -8.65 15.83
CA ALA A 612 7.24 -10.00 15.42
C ALA A 612 6.17 -10.57 16.37
N GLN A 613 6.24 -10.31 17.67
CA GLN A 613 5.24 -10.69 18.65
C GLN A 613 3.91 -9.92 18.44
N THR A 614 3.99 -8.63 18.13
CA THR A 614 2.79 -7.80 17.86
C THR A 614 2.08 -8.23 16.58
N PHE A 615 2.83 -8.68 15.57
CA PHE A 615 2.31 -9.22 14.31
C PHE A 615 2.08 -10.74 14.33
N SER A 616 2.30 -11.40 15.46
CA SER A 616 2.20 -12.85 15.63
C SER A 616 0.90 -13.44 15.06
N HIS A 617 -0.24 -12.82 15.38
CA HIS A 617 -1.53 -13.27 14.88
C HIS A 617 -1.68 -13.11 13.35
N GLU A 618 -1.16 -12.02 12.78
CA GLU A 618 -1.20 -11.79 11.34
C GLU A 618 -0.25 -12.72 10.58
N ILE A 619 0.95 -12.96 11.11
CA ILE A 619 1.92 -13.89 10.54
C ILE A 619 1.39 -15.32 10.60
N THR A 620 0.75 -15.73 11.71
CA THR A 620 0.12 -17.05 11.83
C THR A 620 -1.04 -17.21 10.85
N ARG A 621 -1.85 -16.16 10.67
CA ARG A 621 -2.94 -16.16 9.68
C ARG A 621 -2.38 -16.30 8.25
N MET A 622 -1.33 -15.54 7.91
CA MET A 622 -0.64 -15.68 6.62
C MET A 622 -0.13 -17.11 6.38
N GLY A 623 0.48 -17.74 7.37
CA GLY A 623 0.93 -19.13 7.28
C GLY A 623 -0.20 -20.12 6.98
N THR A 624 -1.38 -19.93 7.60
CA THR A 624 -2.56 -20.75 7.31
C THR A 624 -3.18 -20.45 5.93
N GLU A 625 -3.13 -19.21 5.48
CA GLU A 625 -3.59 -18.82 4.13
C GLU A 625 -2.68 -19.41 3.04
N PHE A 626 -1.37 -19.47 3.25
CA PHE A 626 -0.44 -20.10 2.32
C PHE A 626 -0.75 -21.60 2.13
N GLY A 627 -0.98 -22.35 3.22
CA GLY A 627 -1.26 -23.77 3.16
C GLY A 627 -2.61 -24.16 2.49
N SER A 628 -3.51 -23.23 2.24
CA SER A 628 -4.83 -23.51 1.65
C SER A 628 -5.04 -22.93 0.25
N ARG A 629 -4.27 -21.95 -0.17
CA ARG A 629 -4.52 -21.23 -1.44
C ARG A 629 -4.26 -22.08 -2.68
N GLY A 630 -3.25 -22.95 -2.66
CA GLY A 630 -2.96 -23.86 -3.75
C GLY A 630 -4.08 -24.86 -3.99
N GLN A 631 -4.67 -25.40 -2.92
CA GLN A 631 -5.81 -26.31 -3.05
C GLN A 631 -7.04 -25.58 -3.64
N HIS A 632 -7.32 -24.35 -3.27
CA HIS A 632 -8.39 -23.54 -3.84
C HIS A 632 -8.15 -23.20 -5.32
N LEU A 633 -6.89 -22.92 -5.70
CA LEU A 633 -6.51 -22.70 -7.10
C LEU A 633 -6.66 -23.97 -7.92
N LYS A 634 -6.22 -25.12 -7.38
CA LYS A 634 -6.37 -26.44 -8.04
C LYS A 634 -7.82 -26.75 -8.33
N GLU A 635 -8.70 -26.53 -7.36
CA GLU A 635 -10.14 -26.74 -7.55
C GLU A 635 -10.72 -25.77 -8.59
N SER A 636 -10.26 -24.51 -8.61
CA SER A 636 -10.69 -23.52 -9.59
C SER A 636 -10.24 -23.90 -11.01
N ILE A 637 -9.00 -24.37 -11.18
CA ILE A 637 -8.46 -24.86 -12.45
C ILE A 637 -9.24 -26.09 -12.91
N ASN A 638 -9.48 -27.06 -12.03
CA ASN A 638 -10.27 -28.25 -12.32
C ASN A 638 -11.68 -27.89 -12.84
N ARG A 639 -12.34 -26.91 -12.21
CA ARG A 639 -13.67 -26.45 -12.66
C ARG A 639 -13.61 -25.74 -14.02
N LEU A 640 -12.58 -24.93 -14.27
CA LEU A 640 -12.38 -24.27 -15.57
C LEU A 640 -12.16 -25.27 -16.71
N LEU A 641 -11.43 -26.33 -16.42
CA LEU A 641 -11.15 -27.41 -17.36
C LEU A 641 -12.24 -28.50 -17.37
N ASN A 642 -13.37 -28.33 -16.66
CA ASN A 642 -14.42 -29.32 -16.49
C ASN A 642 -13.87 -30.68 -16.00
N TYR A 643 -12.83 -30.68 -15.18
CA TYR A 643 -12.09 -31.88 -14.71
C TYR A 643 -11.46 -32.70 -15.84
N GLU A 644 -11.30 -32.15 -17.03
CA GLU A 644 -10.57 -32.76 -18.15
C GLU A 644 -9.07 -32.51 -17.99
N PRO A 645 -8.19 -33.41 -18.49
CA PRO A 645 -6.76 -33.17 -18.50
C PRO A 645 -6.41 -31.90 -19.30
N TYR A 646 -5.42 -31.17 -18.85
CA TYR A 646 -4.92 -30.02 -19.61
C TYR A 646 -4.36 -30.48 -20.96
N VAL A 647 -4.83 -29.83 -22.01
CA VAL A 647 -4.36 -30.08 -23.40
C VAL A 647 -3.92 -28.73 -23.95
N GLY A 648 -2.63 -28.41 -23.78
CA GLY A 648 -2.06 -27.13 -24.20
C GLY A 648 -0.55 -27.21 -24.29
N ASP A 649 0.13 -26.10 -24.26
CA ASP A 649 1.58 -25.99 -24.24
C ASP A 649 2.11 -26.51 -22.90
N GLU A 650 3.04 -27.44 -22.90
CA GLU A 650 3.62 -28.03 -21.69
C GLU A 650 4.34 -27.00 -20.83
N ASP A 651 4.97 -25.96 -21.43
CA ASP A 651 5.66 -24.88 -20.72
C ASP A 651 4.69 -23.96 -19.92
N PHE A 652 3.38 -24.03 -20.21
CA PHE A 652 2.33 -23.24 -19.56
C PHE A 652 1.28 -24.13 -18.89
N ASN A 653 1.65 -25.35 -18.51
CA ASN A 653 0.75 -26.23 -17.78
C ASN A 653 0.39 -25.63 -16.41
N PRO A 654 -0.89 -25.31 -16.16
CA PRO A 654 -1.29 -24.66 -14.91
C PRO A 654 -1.11 -25.55 -13.67
N TYR A 655 -1.03 -26.87 -13.83
CA TYR A 655 -0.80 -27.80 -12.71
C TYR A 655 0.65 -27.82 -12.28
N ASP A 656 1.61 -27.66 -13.20
CA ASP A 656 3.03 -27.62 -12.88
C ASP A 656 3.36 -26.30 -12.17
N LEU A 657 2.79 -25.18 -12.64
CA LEU A 657 2.88 -23.88 -11.96
C LEU A 657 2.24 -23.90 -10.57
N LEU A 658 1.15 -24.65 -10.40
CA LEU A 658 0.50 -24.81 -9.11
C LEU A 658 1.35 -25.63 -8.14
N GLU A 659 2.01 -26.70 -8.61
CA GLU A 659 2.90 -27.52 -7.79
C GLU A 659 4.13 -26.72 -7.31
N GLU A 660 4.68 -25.86 -8.17
CA GLU A 660 5.74 -24.91 -7.80
C GLU A 660 5.25 -23.90 -6.74
N LEU A 661 4.03 -23.37 -6.90
CA LEU A 661 3.42 -22.46 -5.93
C LEU A 661 3.19 -23.15 -4.59
N ASP A 662 2.63 -24.36 -4.57
CA ASP A 662 2.38 -25.13 -3.35
C ASP A 662 3.68 -25.43 -2.61
N SER A 663 4.75 -25.80 -3.34
CA SER A 663 6.08 -26.03 -2.77
C SER A 663 6.67 -24.77 -2.13
N THR A 664 6.44 -23.60 -2.75
CA THR A 664 6.89 -22.30 -2.22
C THR A 664 6.08 -21.91 -0.98
N ASP A 665 4.78 -22.14 -0.98
CA ASP A 665 3.89 -21.83 0.15
C ASP A 665 4.17 -22.72 1.37
N GLU A 666 4.47 -23.99 1.17
CA GLU A 666 4.95 -24.88 2.21
C GLU A 666 6.24 -24.32 2.86
N LEU A 667 7.23 -23.97 2.04
CA LEU A 667 8.49 -23.39 2.51
C LEU A 667 8.26 -22.13 3.33
N LEU A 668 7.41 -21.22 2.87
CA LEU A 668 7.07 -19.99 3.60
C LEU A 668 6.37 -20.31 4.93
N SER A 669 5.47 -21.27 4.95
CA SER A 669 4.77 -21.70 6.17
C SER A 669 5.75 -22.29 7.21
N GLU A 670 6.72 -23.06 6.77
CA GLU A 670 7.79 -23.61 7.63
C GLU A 670 8.68 -22.49 8.20
N TRP A 671 9.10 -21.51 7.41
CA TRP A 671 9.83 -20.33 7.87
C TRP A 671 9.05 -19.52 8.89
N VAL A 672 7.76 -19.30 8.64
CA VAL A 672 6.85 -18.62 9.57
C VAL A 672 6.79 -19.37 10.90
N SER A 673 6.64 -20.68 10.88
CA SER A 673 6.60 -21.54 12.07
C SER A 673 7.88 -21.43 12.90
N LEU A 674 9.05 -21.45 12.24
CA LEU A 674 10.36 -21.33 12.89
C LEU A 674 10.55 -19.97 13.58
N ILE A 675 10.17 -18.88 12.90
CA ILE A 675 10.22 -17.52 13.48
C ILE A 675 9.28 -17.43 14.68
N MET A 676 8.06 -17.93 14.56
CA MET A 676 7.06 -17.86 15.61
C MET A 676 7.43 -18.66 16.85
N ASP A 677 8.08 -19.81 16.70
CA ASP A 677 8.56 -20.59 17.84
C ASP A 677 9.65 -19.83 18.62
N SER A 678 10.55 -19.16 17.93
CA SER A 678 11.63 -18.38 18.52
C SER A 678 11.15 -17.18 19.36
N VAL A 679 10.04 -16.50 18.94
CA VAL A 679 9.58 -15.23 19.54
C VAL A 679 8.39 -15.37 20.50
N LYS A 680 8.07 -16.55 20.97
CA LYS A 680 7.04 -16.76 22.02
C LYS A 680 7.37 -15.97 23.27
N GLN A 681 6.36 -15.31 23.86
CA GLN A 681 6.54 -14.46 25.06
C GLN A 681 7.23 -15.19 26.22
N GLU A 682 6.89 -16.45 26.45
CA GLU A 682 7.45 -17.31 27.47
C GLU A 682 8.96 -17.59 27.28
N ASN A 683 9.51 -17.37 26.09
CA ASN A 683 10.92 -17.63 25.77
C ASN A 683 11.86 -16.46 26.16
N PHE A 684 11.29 -15.31 26.54
CA PHE A 684 12.09 -14.14 26.94
C PHE A 684 12.42 -14.12 28.45
N GLU A 685 11.79 -14.94 29.25
CA GLU A 685 12.10 -15.05 30.66
C GLU A 685 13.14 -16.15 30.91
N ALA A 686 14.13 -15.87 31.80
CA ALA A 686 15.12 -16.86 32.17
C ALA A 686 14.46 -18.00 32.97
N ARG A 687 14.62 -19.22 32.47
CA ARG A 687 14.12 -20.44 33.11
C ARG A 687 15.15 -21.58 32.98
N SER A 688 15.00 -22.60 33.82
CA SER A 688 15.84 -23.81 33.70
C SER A 688 15.41 -24.60 32.46
N VAL A 689 16.33 -24.75 31.51
CA VAL A 689 16.13 -25.43 30.22
C VAL A 689 16.95 -26.72 30.21
N GLU A 690 16.32 -27.86 29.97
CA GLU A 690 16.99 -29.13 29.70
C GLU A 690 17.51 -29.13 28.27
N LEU A 691 18.83 -28.98 28.08
CA LEU A 691 19.45 -28.77 26.78
C LEU A 691 19.22 -29.93 25.81
N LYS A 692 19.20 -31.17 26.27
CA LYS A 692 18.93 -32.34 25.42
C LYS A 692 17.56 -32.25 24.76
N ARG A 693 16.52 -31.99 25.54
CA ARG A 693 15.16 -31.81 25.02
C ARG A 693 15.04 -30.64 24.06
N PHE A 694 15.76 -29.58 24.37
CA PHE A 694 15.74 -28.39 23.51
C PHE A 694 16.42 -28.67 22.17
N LEU A 695 17.57 -29.37 22.12
CA LEU A 695 18.22 -29.76 20.85
C LEU A 695 17.36 -30.69 20.01
N ILE A 696 16.67 -31.67 20.61
CA ILE A 696 15.72 -32.53 19.89
C ILE A 696 14.57 -31.70 19.32
N HIS A 697 14.11 -30.69 20.03
CA HIS A 697 13.09 -29.77 19.50
C HIS A 697 13.61 -28.97 18.31
N ILE A 698 14.84 -28.42 18.39
CA ILE A 698 15.48 -27.68 17.29
C ILE A 698 15.70 -28.58 16.06
N GLU A 699 16.18 -29.82 16.24
CA GLU A 699 16.32 -30.78 15.15
C GLU A 699 14.99 -30.98 14.40
N ASN A 700 13.90 -31.28 15.14
CA ASN A 700 12.58 -31.46 14.53
C ASN A 700 12.05 -30.19 13.85
N LEU A 701 12.32 -29.02 14.40
CA LEU A 701 11.88 -27.74 13.85
C LEU A 701 12.57 -27.38 12.52
N TRP A 702 13.89 -27.69 12.44
CA TRP A 702 14.69 -27.42 11.24
C TRP A 702 14.63 -28.50 10.17
N LYS A 703 14.24 -29.73 10.54
CA LYS A 703 14.25 -30.89 9.65
C LYS A 703 13.56 -30.65 8.31
N PRO A 704 12.33 -30.10 8.23
CA PRO A 704 11.65 -29.89 6.93
C PRO A 704 12.44 -28.97 5.98
N LEU A 705 13.07 -27.91 6.54
CA LEU A 705 13.86 -26.95 5.77
C LEU A 705 15.20 -27.53 5.29
N LEU A 706 15.83 -28.35 6.12
CA LEU A 706 17.13 -28.94 5.86
C LEU A 706 17.04 -30.18 4.93
N ASP A 707 15.96 -30.96 5.03
CA ASP A 707 15.71 -32.12 4.15
C ASP A 707 15.64 -31.68 2.68
N LYS A 708 15.05 -30.52 2.36
CA LYS A 708 15.01 -29.93 1.01
C LYS A 708 16.40 -29.59 0.45
N LYS A 709 17.40 -29.42 1.33
CA LYS A 709 18.80 -29.15 0.96
C LYS A 709 19.72 -30.38 1.13
N PHE A 710 19.15 -31.54 1.45
CA PHE A 710 19.88 -32.78 1.73
C PHE A 710 20.90 -32.60 2.87
N ILE A 711 20.52 -31.85 3.94
CA ILE A 711 21.34 -31.61 5.12
C ILE A 711 20.68 -32.33 6.31
N GLU A 712 21.48 -33.12 7.05
CA GLU A 712 21.03 -33.87 8.24
C GLU A 712 21.69 -33.30 9.52
N ILE A 713 20.88 -33.18 10.58
CA ILE A 713 21.38 -32.89 11.92
C ILE A 713 21.63 -34.21 12.65
N GLN A 714 22.81 -34.37 13.21
CA GLN A 714 23.20 -35.53 14.04
C GLN A 714 23.54 -35.11 15.47
N LEU A 715 22.82 -35.66 16.43
CA LEU A 715 23.04 -35.48 17.85
C LEU A 715 24.07 -36.53 18.33
N VAL A 716 25.35 -36.13 18.53
CA VAL A 716 26.48 -37.06 18.70
C VAL A 716 26.66 -37.46 20.15
N GLN A 717 26.80 -36.46 21.07
CA GLN A 717 26.97 -36.68 22.49
C GLN A 717 25.98 -35.79 23.26
N LEU A 718 25.11 -36.43 24.03
CA LEU A 718 24.07 -35.73 24.79
C LEU A 718 24.10 -36.28 26.24
N ASP A 719 24.82 -35.61 27.12
CA ASP A 719 24.78 -35.93 28.54
C ASP A 719 23.35 -35.71 29.08
N GLU A 720 22.87 -36.67 29.87
CA GLU A 720 21.54 -36.60 30.46
C GLU A 720 21.48 -35.59 31.62
N ASN A 721 20.35 -34.87 31.74
CA ASN A 721 20.05 -33.94 32.81
C ASN A 721 20.89 -32.64 32.83
N VAL A 722 21.57 -32.28 31.76
CA VAL A 722 22.25 -30.98 31.66
C VAL A 722 21.21 -29.86 31.56
N GLN A 723 21.20 -29.00 32.58
CA GLN A 723 20.26 -27.86 32.64
C GLN A 723 21.02 -26.54 32.66
N LEU A 724 20.45 -25.56 31.97
CA LEU A 724 21.00 -24.21 31.90
C LEU A 724 19.88 -23.19 32.20
N ALA A 725 20.15 -22.23 33.07
CA ALA A 725 19.19 -21.19 33.43
C ALA A 725 19.41 -19.96 32.57
N LEU A 726 18.58 -19.79 31.51
CA LEU A 726 18.64 -18.67 30.60
C LEU A 726 17.31 -18.46 29.81
N PRO A 727 17.13 -17.31 29.16
CA PRO A 727 16.03 -17.12 28.21
C PRO A 727 16.17 -18.06 26.99
N ILE A 728 15.12 -18.78 26.65
CA ILE A 728 15.14 -19.72 25.51
C ILE A 728 15.42 -19.00 24.19
N VAL A 729 14.98 -17.74 24.06
CA VAL A 729 15.25 -16.92 22.88
C VAL A 729 16.76 -16.81 22.60
N ASP A 730 17.62 -16.80 23.64
CA ASP A 730 19.04 -16.71 23.45
C ASP A 730 19.65 -18.01 22.91
N LEU A 731 19.13 -19.18 23.31
CA LEU A 731 19.50 -20.46 22.71
C LEU A 731 19.05 -20.52 21.23
N HIS A 732 17.87 -20.04 20.91
CA HIS A 732 17.43 -19.90 19.50
C HIS A 732 18.38 -19.02 18.70
N LEU A 733 18.82 -17.87 19.25
CA LEU A 733 19.76 -16.98 18.58
C LEU A 733 21.11 -17.65 18.31
N ILE A 734 21.62 -18.46 19.24
CA ILE A 734 22.89 -19.19 19.08
C ILE A 734 22.73 -20.28 18.01
N LEU A 735 21.74 -21.16 18.16
CA LEU A 735 21.58 -22.34 17.32
C LEU A 735 21.10 -21.99 15.90
N ASN A 736 20.11 -21.10 15.76
CA ASN A 736 19.57 -20.73 14.45
C ASN A 736 20.62 -20.03 13.58
N ASN A 737 21.44 -19.13 14.16
CA ASN A 737 22.52 -18.49 13.41
C ASN A 737 23.60 -19.48 12.98
N PHE A 738 23.92 -20.47 13.81
CA PHE A 738 24.83 -21.52 13.42
C PHE A 738 24.28 -22.41 12.31
N ILE A 739 23.02 -22.89 12.43
CA ILE A 739 22.36 -23.73 11.43
C ILE A 739 22.24 -23.01 10.08
N LEU A 740 21.81 -21.73 10.07
CA LEU A 740 21.73 -20.90 8.87
C LEU A 740 23.09 -20.71 8.17
N ASN A 741 24.15 -20.54 8.95
CA ASN A 741 25.49 -20.45 8.40
C ASN A 741 25.95 -21.80 7.84
N SER A 742 25.76 -22.88 8.59
CA SER A 742 26.08 -24.22 8.13
C SER A 742 25.35 -24.61 6.87
N ALA A 743 24.03 -24.34 6.79
CA ALA A 743 23.23 -24.63 5.61
C ALA A 743 23.75 -23.91 4.36
N TYR A 744 24.20 -22.66 4.49
CA TYR A 744 24.77 -21.90 3.37
C TYR A 744 26.06 -22.51 2.82
N TYR A 745 27.03 -22.85 3.71
CA TYR A 745 28.32 -23.40 3.26
C TYR A 745 28.23 -24.88 2.86
N LEU A 746 27.29 -25.63 3.40
CA LEU A 746 27.07 -27.02 3.03
C LEU A 746 26.41 -27.16 1.65
N GLU A 747 25.72 -26.13 1.11
CA GLU A 747 25.19 -26.16 -0.26
C GLU A 747 26.29 -26.35 -1.32
N GLU A 748 27.50 -25.82 -1.05
CA GLU A 748 28.65 -25.91 -1.95
C GLU A 748 29.51 -27.16 -1.69
N ALA A 749 29.20 -27.93 -0.63
CA ALA A 749 29.99 -29.11 -0.28
C ALA A 749 29.61 -30.34 -1.14
N GLU A 750 30.64 -31.06 -1.60
CA GLU A 750 30.47 -32.36 -2.28
C GLU A 750 30.36 -33.50 -1.26
N GLY A 751 29.35 -34.36 -1.35
CA GLY A 751 29.12 -35.51 -0.48
C GLY A 751 28.02 -35.33 0.58
N GLU A 752 28.09 -36.08 1.68
CA GLU A 752 27.13 -35.99 2.77
C GLU A 752 27.23 -34.62 3.48
N ARG A 753 26.07 -34.00 3.75
CA ARG A 753 25.95 -32.69 4.38
C ARG A 753 25.42 -32.84 5.79
N LEU A 754 26.30 -32.69 6.77
CA LEU A 754 26.00 -33.02 8.15
C LEU A 754 26.27 -31.82 9.08
N ILE A 755 25.34 -31.62 10.03
CA ILE A 755 25.48 -30.70 11.17
C ILE A 755 25.47 -31.55 12.44
N PHE A 756 26.42 -31.32 13.33
CA PHE A 756 26.58 -32.07 14.56
C PHE A 756 26.35 -31.19 15.78
N PHE A 757 25.62 -31.74 16.76
CA PHE A 757 25.49 -31.10 18.08
C PHE A 757 25.92 -32.06 19.16
N SER A 758 26.68 -31.52 20.16
CA SER A 758 27.11 -32.26 21.36
C SER A 758 26.89 -31.39 22.61
N ILE A 759 26.40 -32.02 23.67
CA ILE A 759 26.25 -31.42 25.00
C ILE A 759 26.96 -32.28 25.99
N TYR A 760 27.85 -31.68 26.78
CA TYR A 760 28.51 -32.34 27.89
C TYR A 760 28.81 -31.33 29.00
N GLU A 761 29.12 -31.83 30.20
CA GLU A 761 29.44 -30.98 31.32
C GLU A 761 30.63 -31.55 32.09
N ASP A 762 31.40 -30.66 32.74
CA ASP A 762 32.40 -31.02 33.72
C ASP A 762 32.03 -30.47 35.13
N ASP A 763 32.95 -30.52 36.09
CA ASP A 763 32.70 -30.05 37.45
C ASP A 763 32.39 -28.54 37.54
N LYS A 764 32.72 -27.73 36.51
CA LYS A 764 32.67 -26.27 36.54
C LYS A 764 31.83 -25.65 35.42
N LYS A 765 31.76 -26.31 34.26
CA LYS A 765 31.18 -25.71 33.04
C LYS A 765 30.26 -26.68 32.33
N VAL A 766 29.29 -26.11 31.63
CA VAL A 766 28.46 -26.76 30.64
C VAL A 766 28.96 -26.37 29.26
N TYR A 767 29.02 -27.32 28.33
CA TYR A 767 29.50 -27.14 26.96
C TYR A 767 28.42 -27.52 25.96
N LEU A 768 28.21 -26.64 24.97
CA LEU A 768 27.45 -26.91 23.79
C LEU A 768 28.34 -26.74 22.56
N GLU A 769 28.62 -27.82 21.88
CA GLU A 769 29.40 -27.84 20.65
C GLU A 769 28.49 -28.01 19.44
N MET A 770 28.77 -27.20 18.43
CA MET A 770 28.03 -27.13 17.17
C MET A 770 29.04 -27.17 16.03
N SER A 771 28.98 -28.20 15.17
CA SER A 771 29.92 -28.32 14.05
C SER A 771 29.23 -28.79 12.78
N ASN A 772 29.89 -28.59 11.64
CA ASN A 772 29.47 -29.11 10.36
C ASN A 772 30.65 -29.69 9.60
N ASN A 773 30.40 -30.49 8.58
CA ASN A 773 31.42 -31.11 7.72
C ASN A 773 31.64 -30.34 6.40
N GLY A 774 31.34 -29.05 6.38
CA GLY A 774 31.53 -28.18 5.22
C GLY A 774 32.98 -27.74 5.02
N PRO A 775 33.23 -26.66 4.29
CA PRO A 775 34.58 -26.13 4.07
C PRO A 775 35.23 -25.69 5.38
N GLU A 776 36.56 -25.80 5.40
CA GLU A 776 37.39 -25.34 6.53
C GLU A 776 37.31 -23.81 6.67
N LEU A 777 37.71 -23.31 7.85
CA LEU A 777 37.83 -21.87 8.12
C LEU A 777 38.79 -21.22 7.11
N ASP A 778 38.38 -20.07 6.54
CA ASP A 778 39.20 -19.30 5.60
C ASP A 778 40.60 -18.98 6.21
N GLU A 779 41.61 -19.11 5.40
CA GLU A 779 43.02 -18.89 5.81
C GLU A 779 43.26 -17.56 6.53
N LYS A 780 42.46 -16.53 6.13
CA LYS A 780 42.47 -15.19 6.76
C LYS A 780 42.22 -15.25 8.27
N TYR A 781 41.40 -16.19 8.74
CA TYR A 781 40.97 -16.30 10.13
C TYR A 781 41.73 -17.38 10.90
N MET A 782 42.64 -18.15 10.28
CA MET A 782 43.38 -19.24 10.95
C MET A 782 44.24 -18.79 12.13
N GLN A 783 44.75 -17.54 12.12
CA GLN A 783 45.55 -17.00 13.22
C GLN A 783 44.69 -16.52 14.39
N ASN A 784 43.49 -16.04 14.15
CA ASN A 784 42.53 -15.59 15.15
C ASN A 784 41.11 -15.97 14.75
N PRO A 785 40.69 -17.23 14.99
CA PRO A 785 39.39 -17.75 14.55
C PRO A 785 38.21 -16.98 15.11
N ASP A 786 38.31 -16.40 16.29
CA ASP A 786 37.22 -15.62 16.92
C ASP A 786 36.96 -14.29 16.24
N GLU A 787 37.78 -13.84 15.29
CA GLU A 787 37.45 -12.66 14.46
C GLU A 787 36.17 -12.83 13.66
N THR A 788 35.82 -14.07 13.28
CA THR A 788 34.57 -14.37 12.59
C THR A 788 33.33 -14.09 13.44
N LEU A 789 33.48 -13.96 14.74
CA LEU A 789 32.44 -13.61 15.71
C LEU A 789 32.28 -12.10 15.90
N ASN A 790 33.05 -11.26 15.20
CA ASN A 790 32.93 -9.81 15.27
C ASN A 790 31.82 -9.29 14.34
N ALA A 791 31.23 -8.16 14.73
CA ALA A 791 30.17 -7.54 13.91
C ALA A 791 30.70 -7.13 12.52
N ARG A 792 29.93 -7.44 11.49
CA ARG A 792 30.21 -7.16 10.07
C ARG A 792 31.35 -7.99 9.44
N GLU A 793 31.85 -9.02 10.13
CA GLU A 793 32.79 -10.00 9.54
C GLU A 793 31.98 -11.06 8.76
N THR A 794 32.26 -11.21 7.48
CA THR A 794 31.57 -12.18 6.60
C THR A 794 32.46 -12.55 5.41
N THR A 795 32.38 -13.80 5.00
CA THR A 795 32.93 -14.30 3.73
C THR A 795 31.82 -14.53 2.69
N LYS A 796 30.54 -14.35 3.06
CA LYS A 796 29.39 -14.47 2.14
C LYS A 796 29.28 -13.23 1.28
N LYS A 797 28.99 -13.40 -0.01
CA LYS A 797 28.89 -12.32 -1.01
C LYS A 797 27.84 -11.26 -0.63
N ASP A 798 26.69 -11.70 -0.07
CA ASP A 798 25.58 -10.84 0.34
C ASP A 798 25.31 -10.93 1.86
N GLY A 799 26.30 -11.36 2.65
CA GLY A 799 26.16 -11.56 4.08
C GLY A 799 26.25 -10.25 4.88
N THR A 800 25.40 -10.09 5.88
CA THR A 800 25.43 -8.93 6.80
C THR A 800 26.56 -8.97 7.81
N GLY A 801 27.19 -10.14 8.04
CA GLY A 801 28.22 -10.34 9.05
C GLY A 801 27.74 -10.18 10.49
N LEU A 802 26.44 -10.29 10.74
CA LEU A 802 25.83 -10.07 12.07
C LEU A 802 25.43 -11.37 12.77
N GLY A 803 25.21 -12.46 12.05
CA GLY A 803 24.61 -13.68 12.63
C GLY A 803 25.45 -14.28 13.73
N LEU A 804 26.76 -14.54 13.51
CA LEU A 804 27.65 -15.13 14.53
C LEU A 804 27.96 -14.15 15.66
N TRP A 805 28.03 -12.87 15.37
CA TRP A 805 28.15 -11.84 16.41
C TRP A 805 26.91 -11.83 17.33
N ILE A 806 25.70 -11.93 16.81
CA ILE A 806 24.46 -12.06 17.59
C ILE A 806 24.50 -13.30 18.48
N ALA A 807 24.95 -14.42 17.95
CA ALA A 807 25.13 -15.66 18.71
C ALA A 807 26.12 -15.49 19.87
N ARG A 808 27.23 -14.79 19.64
CA ARG A 808 28.22 -14.47 20.67
C ARG A 808 27.65 -13.59 21.78
N GLU A 809 26.94 -12.52 21.40
CA GLU A 809 26.31 -11.61 22.35
C GLU A 809 25.22 -12.30 23.19
N ALA A 810 24.47 -13.23 22.60
CA ALA A 810 23.50 -14.03 23.32
C ALA A 810 24.16 -14.95 24.37
N ALA A 811 25.34 -15.53 24.08
CA ALA A 811 26.12 -16.31 25.05
C ALA A 811 26.64 -15.42 26.17
N ILE A 812 27.27 -14.27 25.84
CA ILE A 812 27.88 -13.33 26.81
C ILE A 812 26.84 -12.76 27.78
N ARG A 813 25.63 -12.40 27.27
CA ARG A 813 24.51 -11.87 28.08
C ARG A 813 24.09 -12.83 29.19
N ASN A 814 24.30 -14.12 29.00
CA ASN A 814 23.99 -15.17 29.96
C ASN A 814 25.24 -15.67 30.70
N ALA A 815 26.24 -14.81 30.88
CA ALA A 815 27.50 -15.13 31.54
C ALA A 815 28.24 -16.35 30.93
N GLY A 816 28.04 -16.59 29.63
CA GLY A 816 28.72 -17.61 28.83
C GLY A 816 29.75 -17.02 27.87
N GLU A 817 30.45 -17.89 27.18
CA GLU A 817 31.48 -17.57 26.19
C GLU A 817 31.18 -18.36 24.91
N LEU A 818 31.44 -17.78 23.73
CA LEU A 818 31.36 -18.46 22.43
C LEU A 818 32.69 -18.32 21.70
N HIS A 819 33.26 -19.46 21.29
CA HIS A 819 34.55 -19.54 20.61
C HIS A 819 34.47 -20.39 19.35
N VAL A 820 35.32 -20.06 18.38
CA VAL A 820 35.55 -20.88 17.19
C VAL A 820 36.64 -21.88 17.50
N VAL A 821 36.38 -23.17 17.31
CA VAL A 821 37.33 -24.24 17.48
C VAL A 821 37.78 -24.72 16.10
N PRO A 822 39.02 -24.50 15.68
CA PRO A 822 39.53 -25.00 14.41
C PRO A 822 39.45 -26.53 14.33
N ILE A 823 38.81 -27.04 13.32
CA ILE A 823 38.74 -28.49 13.03
C ILE A 823 39.14 -28.73 11.57
N LYS A 824 39.59 -29.92 11.26
CA LYS A 824 39.83 -30.37 9.89
C LYS A 824 38.51 -30.77 9.26
N ASN A 825 38.27 -30.36 8.03
CA ASN A 825 37.06 -30.67 7.28
C ASN A 825 35.79 -30.17 8.02
N GLY A 826 35.62 -28.84 8.13
CA GLY A 826 34.42 -28.24 8.71
C GLY A 826 34.66 -27.00 9.54
N TYR A 827 33.60 -26.57 10.19
CA TYR A 827 33.56 -25.40 11.06
C TYR A 827 32.92 -25.77 12.40
N MET A 828 33.51 -25.36 13.54
CA MET A 828 32.96 -25.64 14.86
C MET A 828 32.91 -24.41 15.75
N LEU A 829 31.75 -24.23 16.41
CA LEU A 829 31.55 -23.30 17.52
C LEU A 829 31.38 -24.05 18.83
N ARG A 830 31.96 -23.51 19.91
CA ARG A 830 31.78 -24.02 21.27
C ARG A 830 31.25 -22.90 22.14
N ALA A 831 30.07 -23.09 22.68
CA ALA A 831 29.50 -22.23 23.72
C ALA A 831 29.74 -22.86 25.10
N THR A 832 30.09 -22.05 26.11
CA THR A 832 30.38 -22.51 27.47
C THR A 832 29.69 -21.61 28.48
N TRP A 833 29.16 -22.21 29.55
CA TRP A 833 28.60 -21.50 30.71
C TRP A 833 29.13 -22.07 32.00
N ASN A 834 29.23 -21.23 33.03
CA ASN A 834 29.56 -21.72 34.39
C ASN A 834 28.35 -22.38 35.02
N LYS A 835 28.57 -23.48 35.78
CA LYS A 835 27.53 -24.18 36.54
C LYS A 835 27.00 -23.36 37.69
#